data_52f54c728866a5876c3de38452cff407
#
_entry.id   52f54c728866a5876c3de38452cff407
#
_cell.length_a   1.000
_cell.length_b   1.000
_cell.length_c   1.000
_cell.angle_alpha   90.00
_cell.angle_beta   90.00
_cell.angle_gamma   90.00
#
_symmetry.space_group_name_H-M   'P 1'
#
loop_
_entity.id
_entity.type
_entity.pdbx_description
1 polymer ?
#
loop_
_entity_poly.entity_id
_entity_poly.type
_entity_poly.pdbx_seq_one_letter_code
_entity_poly.pdbx_strand_id
1 'polypeptide(L)'
;MLILTAQYMNSSLVEGIRNRSFDIYQRLDPRIPSKSSPVVVVDIDEKSLAAVGQWPWSRDVLAEIIQKLTDAGSVVVGMDIVFPEADRLSAPLLAKKMQGLDSETRKKLAMLPGNDEILAKAMKRSRVVLGGYLSNEKGVVQTNTLNLLPSINWVGKNPIRYIKSARTLVGNVDVLEKAAAGFSTFTLDSDFDGIIRRIPLLSRVGEKLIPILGLEILRVATGRNVLVRASENGVEGVVVARSLIPTDGFGRMWIRFSKYDQSQYVPAVDILNGNFNPKRFTGKLVLLGTSATGLKDLRSTPVDSVVPGVEIHAQMLQTVLSGDHLFRGDLMRAIEWGTVLLIGIALIAFVPVAGARNTFLALIALLGVDIGIAAYLFFEKSILMDATFFVAASTLLYIVLVYSSFRSTEQQRSQIRSAFSHYLSPDLVQRLTDQPDQLRLGGEVKTMTFLFCDIRGFTPISELFNDDPEGLTKLINNFLTPMTDIILKKGGTIDKYMGDCIMAFWNAPLDDPDHARHAVDAATEMHKELIAVNSKLKHSAEESGRDHIPIRVGIGINTGKCVVGNMGSDQRFDYSVLGDAVNLAARLEGQSKSYGVDTIIGPKTVEHITDIECLELDLLAVKGKSEAVRIYGLIKSELNLTDDSFQALKERNTDMLVAYRGKKWLEARKCAKTCLALEPRLSILYSQHLDRIEKYAQEDPGSDWHGVFEATTK
;
A
#
# COMPACT_ATOMS: atom_id res chain seq x y z
N MET A 1 -5.95 10.76 9.60
CA MET A 1 -6.06 12.23 9.59
C MET A 1 -6.02 12.80 8.17
N LEU A 2 -5.00 12.55 7.35
CA LEU A 2 -4.92 13.03 5.95
C LEU A 2 -6.16 12.67 5.10
N ILE A 3 -6.69 11.45 5.21
CA ILE A 3 -7.88 11.00 4.47
C ILE A 3 -9.12 11.78 4.88
N LEU A 4 -9.33 12.01 6.17
CA LEU A 4 -10.45 12.81 6.69
C LEU A 4 -10.31 14.29 6.28
N THR A 5 -9.07 14.82 6.25
CA THR A 5 -8.80 16.17 5.76
C THR A 5 -9.12 16.31 4.28
N ALA A 6 -8.79 15.31 3.45
CA ALA A 6 -9.10 15.31 2.01
C ALA A 6 -10.62 15.32 1.75
N GLN A 7 -11.40 14.62 2.56
CA GLN A 7 -12.86 14.67 2.49
C GLN A 7 -13.42 16.03 2.94
N TYR A 8 -12.85 16.63 4.00
CA TYR A 8 -13.24 17.94 4.49
C TYR A 8 -12.99 19.03 3.43
N MET A 9 -11.86 18.96 2.73
CA MET A 9 -11.49 19.91 1.67
C MET A 9 -12.35 19.80 0.41
N ASN A 10 -13.28 18.83 0.34
CA ASN A 10 -14.21 18.64 -0.80
C ASN A 10 -13.47 18.66 -2.15
N SER A 11 -12.36 17.93 -2.24
CA SER A 11 -11.54 17.94 -3.45
C SER A 11 -12.38 17.48 -4.66
N SER A 12 -12.16 18.09 -5.80
CA SER A 12 -12.87 17.75 -7.06
C SER A 12 -12.79 16.26 -7.41
N LEU A 13 -11.71 15.60 -7.01
CA LEU A 13 -11.52 14.16 -7.18
C LEU A 13 -12.51 13.33 -6.34
N VAL A 14 -12.65 13.66 -5.05
CA VAL A 14 -13.59 12.96 -4.16
C VAL A 14 -15.04 13.19 -4.61
N GLU A 15 -15.37 14.43 -4.95
CA GLU A 15 -16.70 14.76 -5.50
C GLU A 15 -16.97 14.02 -6.81
N GLY A 16 -15.98 13.89 -7.69
CA GLY A 16 -16.11 13.15 -8.93
C GLY A 16 -16.39 11.67 -8.76
N ILE A 17 -15.67 11.01 -7.87
CA ILE A 17 -15.90 9.58 -7.60
C ILE A 17 -17.30 9.37 -7.00
N ARG A 18 -17.68 10.19 -6.01
CA ARG A 18 -19.02 10.16 -5.39
C ARG A 18 -20.13 10.37 -6.41
N ASN A 19 -20.02 11.38 -7.27
CA ASN A 19 -21.03 11.69 -8.27
C ASN A 19 -21.18 10.53 -9.26
N ARG A 20 -20.10 9.86 -9.66
CA ARG A 20 -20.17 8.67 -10.51
C ARG A 20 -20.91 7.51 -9.86
N SER A 21 -20.77 7.30 -8.55
CA SER A 21 -21.54 6.26 -7.86
C SER A 21 -23.05 6.58 -7.87
N PHE A 22 -23.41 7.86 -7.66
CA PHE A 22 -24.81 8.29 -7.75
C PHE A 22 -25.37 8.16 -9.16
N ASP A 23 -24.55 8.39 -10.19
CA ASP A 23 -24.94 8.13 -11.59
C ASP A 23 -25.24 6.65 -11.84
N ILE A 24 -24.42 5.74 -11.26
CA ILE A 24 -24.65 4.30 -11.37
C ILE A 24 -26.01 3.93 -10.76
N TYR A 25 -26.33 4.43 -9.56
CA TYR A 25 -27.62 4.18 -8.94
C TYR A 25 -28.78 4.70 -9.80
N GLN A 26 -28.68 5.91 -10.35
CA GLN A 26 -29.72 6.46 -11.22
C GLN A 26 -29.86 5.70 -12.56
N ARG A 27 -28.77 5.13 -13.10
CA ARG A 27 -28.83 4.27 -14.31
C ARG A 27 -29.48 2.92 -14.03
N LEU A 28 -29.23 2.36 -12.83
CA LEU A 28 -29.82 1.07 -12.42
C LEU A 28 -31.31 1.20 -12.11
N ASP A 29 -31.73 2.34 -11.53
CA ASP A 29 -33.14 2.60 -11.20
C ASP A 29 -33.52 4.04 -11.58
N PRO A 30 -33.64 4.32 -12.89
CA PRO A 30 -34.16 5.59 -13.36
C PRO A 30 -35.63 5.76 -12.96
N ARG A 31 -36.03 7.00 -12.68
CA ARG A 31 -37.44 7.31 -12.39
C ARG A 31 -38.31 6.87 -13.56
N ILE A 32 -39.43 6.22 -13.27
CA ILE A 32 -40.41 5.82 -14.29
C ILE A 32 -41.33 6.99 -14.59
N PRO A 33 -41.39 7.52 -15.84
CA PRO A 33 -42.30 8.59 -16.20
C PRO A 33 -43.76 8.16 -16.02
N SER A 34 -44.55 9.01 -15.37
CA SER A 34 -46.01 8.74 -15.31
C SER A 34 -46.67 8.90 -16.67
N LYS A 35 -47.51 7.94 -17.07
CA LYS A 35 -48.30 8.02 -18.30
C LYS A 35 -49.22 9.27 -18.33
N SER A 36 -49.56 9.79 -17.16
CA SER A 36 -50.36 11.00 -17.00
C SER A 36 -49.53 12.20 -16.53
N SER A 37 -48.29 12.30 -17.01
CA SER A 37 -47.34 13.37 -16.58
C SER A 37 -48.06 14.73 -16.47
N PRO A 38 -47.92 15.45 -15.37
CA PRO A 38 -48.46 16.78 -15.21
C PRO A 38 -47.73 17.85 -16.03
N VAL A 39 -46.63 17.48 -16.67
CA VAL A 39 -45.76 18.35 -17.48
C VAL A 39 -45.79 17.90 -18.93
N VAL A 40 -45.92 18.83 -19.85
CA VAL A 40 -45.86 18.61 -21.32
C VAL A 40 -44.86 19.58 -21.90
N VAL A 41 -44.01 19.11 -22.81
CA VAL A 41 -43.05 19.96 -23.54
C VAL A 41 -43.60 20.25 -24.94
N VAL A 42 -43.73 21.52 -25.26
CA VAL A 42 -43.94 21.99 -26.66
C VAL A 42 -42.58 22.29 -27.25
N ASP A 43 -42.27 21.59 -28.31
CA ASP A 43 -40.92 21.51 -28.83
C ASP A 43 -40.73 22.25 -30.15
N ILE A 44 -39.79 23.16 -30.16
CA ILE A 44 -39.29 23.77 -31.40
C ILE A 44 -38.23 22.83 -31.96
N ASP A 45 -38.69 21.76 -32.57
CA ASP A 45 -37.93 20.67 -33.17
C ASP A 45 -37.55 20.96 -34.65
N GLU A 46 -36.79 20.07 -35.28
CA GLU A 46 -36.39 20.17 -36.68
C GLU A 46 -37.61 20.22 -37.62
N LYS A 47 -38.68 19.46 -37.30
CA LYS A 47 -39.93 19.48 -38.06
C LYS A 47 -40.61 20.86 -38.02
N SER A 48 -40.62 21.48 -36.84
CA SER A 48 -41.16 22.82 -36.65
C SER A 48 -40.35 23.90 -37.37
N LEU A 49 -39.01 23.78 -37.31
CA LEU A 49 -38.12 24.69 -38.04
C LEU A 49 -38.28 24.58 -39.55
N ALA A 50 -38.41 23.34 -40.06
CA ALA A 50 -38.62 23.13 -41.51
C ALA A 50 -39.94 23.71 -42.01
N ALA A 51 -41.00 23.69 -41.19
CA ALA A 51 -42.33 24.16 -41.58
C ALA A 51 -42.53 25.70 -41.42
N VAL A 52 -42.01 26.26 -40.30
CA VAL A 52 -42.22 27.67 -39.95
C VAL A 52 -41.08 28.58 -40.44
N GLY A 53 -39.90 28.03 -40.58
CA GLY A 53 -38.69 28.77 -41.01
C GLY A 53 -37.69 28.98 -39.90
N GLN A 54 -36.69 29.80 -40.24
CA GLN A 54 -35.51 30.02 -39.38
C GLN A 54 -35.87 30.65 -38.03
N TRP A 55 -35.32 30.07 -36.96
CA TRP A 55 -35.35 30.63 -35.60
C TRP A 55 -34.41 31.85 -35.46
N PRO A 56 -34.74 32.89 -34.67
CA PRO A 56 -35.97 33.06 -33.87
C PRO A 56 -37.18 33.45 -34.70
N TRP A 57 -38.33 32.79 -34.41
CA TRP A 57 -39.58 33.13 -35.08
C TRP A 57 -40.11 34.50 -34.66
N SER A 58 -40.96 35.03 -35.51
CA SER A 58 -41.69 36.25 -35.21
C SER A 58 -42.61 36.06 -33.97
N ARG A 59 -42.78 37.10 -33.15
CA ARG A 59 -43.51 37.01 -31.88
C ARG A 59 -44.99 36.71 -32.01
N ASP A 60 -45.59 37.06 -33.16
CA ASP A 60 -46.98 36.71 -33.49
C ASP A 60 -47.21 35.21 -33.63
N VAL A 61 -46.20 34.47 -34.16
CA VAL A 61 -46.26 32.98 -34.21
C VAL A 61 -46.25 32.39 -32.80
N LEU A 62 -45.40 32.95 -31.93
CA LEU A 62 -45.37 32.50 -30.52
C LEU A 62 -46.65 32.87 -29.79
N ALA A 63 -47.22 34.04 -30.10
CA ALA A 63 -48.54 34.43 -29.56
C ALA A 63 -49.64 33.48 -29.94
N GLU A 64 -49.67 32.98 -31.18
CA GLU A 64 -50.60 31.96 -31.63
C GLU A 64 -50.47 30.63 -30.87
N ILE A 65 -49.21 30.16 -30.67
CA ILE A 65 -48.94 28.96 -29.87
C ILE A 65 -49.49 29.14 -28.44
N ILE A 66 -49.18 30.26 -27.77
CA ILE A 66 -49.66 30.53 -26.42
C ILE A 66 -51.17 30.56 -26.35
N GLN A 67 -51.84 31.19 -27.34
CA GLN A 67 -53.27 31.27 -27.36
C GLN A 67 -53.91 29.87 -27.47
N LYS A 68 -53.45 29.04 -28.42
CA LYS A 68 -53.92 27.66 -28.60
C LYS A 68 -53.72 26.78 -27.37
N LEU A 69 -52.56 26.92 -26.69
CA LEU A 69 -52.28 26.20 -25.44
C LEU A 69 -53.21 26.65 -24.31
N THR A 70 -53.51 27.94 -24.22
CA THR A 70 -54.44 28.51 -23.25
C THR A 70 -55.88 28.00 -23.52
N ASP A 71 -56.32 28.00 -24.77
CA ASP A 71 -57.63 27.52 -25.20
C ASP A 71 -57.74 25.98 -24.94
N ALA A 72 -56.66 25.23 -24.99
CA ALA A 72 -56.58 23.82 -24.61
C ALA A 72 -56.58 23.57 -23.10
N GLY A 73 -56.57 24.63 -22.27
CA GLY A 73 -56.71 24.55 -20.82
C GLY A 73 -55.37 24.30 -20.08
N SER A 74 -54.25 24.74 -20.63
CA SER A 74 -52.99 24.71 -19.90
C SER A 74 -53.04 25.63 -18.67
N VAL A 75 -52.41 25.21 -17.55
CA VAL A 75 -52.41 25.97 -16.29
C VAL A 75 -51.40 27.11 -16.31
N VAL A 76 -50.20 26.81 -16.81
CA VAL A 76 -49.07 27.73 -16.96
C VAL A 76 -48.26 27.34 -18.15
N VAL A 77 -47.75 28.31 -18.90
CA VAL A 77 -46.78 28.12 -19.97
C VAL A 77 -45.44 28.77 -19.54
N GLY A 78 -44.41 27.94 -19.33
CA GLY A 78 -43.06 28.42 -19.10
C GLY A 78 -42.28 28.48 -20.39
N MET A 79 -41.61 29.59 -20.63
CA MET A 79 -40.82 29.79 -21.86
C MET A 79 -39.31 29.68 -21.51
N ASP A 80 -38.69 28.65 -22.05
CA ASP A 80 -37.21 28.45 -22.00
C ASP A 80 -36.56 29.21 -23.15
N ILE A 81 -36.91 30.48 -23.29
CA ILE A 81 -36.53 31.38 -24.39
C ILE A 81 -36.40 32.77 -23.82
N VAL A 82 -35.38 33.53 -24.30
CA VAL A 82 -35.20 34.93 -23.92
C VAL A 82 -35.37 35.85 -25.16
N PHE A 83 -35.98 36.99 -24.93
CA PHE A 83 -36.27 38.01 -25.95
C PHE A 83 -35.60 39.34 -25.57
N PRO A 84 -34.29 39.46 -25.67
CA PRO A 84 -33.55 40.67 -25.18
C PRO A 84 -33.74 41.88 -26.13
N GLU A 85 -34.15 41.63 -27.35
CA GLU A 85 -34.33 42.63 -28.37
C GLU A 85 -35.75 42.60 -28.93
N ALA A 86 -36.22 43.75 -29.44
CA ALA A 86 -37.49 43.88 -30.12
C ALA A 86 -37.53 43.04 -31.41
N ASP A 87 -38.70 42.50 -31.73
CA ASP A 87 -38.89 41.65 -32.91
C ASP A 87 -38.55 42.39 -34.21
N ARG A 88 -37.50 41.92 -34.85
CA ARG A 88 -37.01 42.49 -36.11
C ARG A 88 -38.02 42.49 -37.27
N LEU A 89 -39.02 41.58 -37.21
CA LEU A 89 -40.06 41.39 -38.21
C LEU A 89 -41.34 42.19 -37.90
N SER A 90 -41.35 42.95 -36.81
CA SER A 90 -42.48 43.84 -36.49
C SER A 90 -42.74 44.90 -37.56
N ALA A 91 -44.00 45.02 -38.02
CA ALA A 91 -44.38 45.97 -39.05
C ALA A 91 -43.92 47.40 -38.78
N PRO A 92 -44.04 47.98 -37.59
CA PRO A 92 -43.49 49.31 -37.26
C PRO A 92 -42.00 49.42 -37.41
N LEU A 93 -41.21 48.36 -37.10
CA LEU A 93 -39.76 48.34 -37.30
C LEU A 93 -39.36 48.18 -38.74
N LEU A 94 -40.11 47.37 -39.52
CA LEU A 94 -39.93 47.26 -40.97
C LEU A 94 -40.21 48.59 -41.66
N ALA A 95 -41.28 49.31 -41.28
CA ALA A 95 -41.58 50.64 -41.80
C ALA A 95 -40.43 51.64 -41.64
N LYS A 96 -39.62 51.51 -40.53
CA LYS A 96 -38.47 52.37 -40.27
C LYS A 96 -37.22 51.92 -41.07
N LYS A 97 -37.01 50.62 -41.28
CA LYS A 97 -35.77 50.05 -41.82
C LYS A 97 -35.80 49.86 -43.33
N MET A 98 -36.95 49.57 -43.90
CA MET A 98 -37.07 49.29 -45.36
C MET A 98 -36.90 50.57 -46.19
N GLN A 99 -36.01 50.52 -47.17
CA GLN A 99 -35.83 51.55 -48.19
C GLN A 99 -36.79 51.29 -49.34
N GLY A 100 -37.21 52.34 -50.03
CA GLY A 100 -38.09 52.26 -51.20
C GLY A 100 -39.60 52.16 -50.91
N LEU A 101 -40.02 52.23 -49.65
CA LEU A 101 -41.43 52.29 -49.27
C LEU A 101 -41.97 53.71 -49.56
N ASP A 102 -43.14 53.79 -50.21
CA ASP A 102 -43.87 55.07 -50.37
C ASP A 102 -44.40 55.53 -48.99
N SER A 103 -44.75 56.87 -48.94
CA SER A 103 -45.18 57.48 -47.68
C SER A 103 -46.46 56.91 -47.05
N GLU A 104 -47.37 56.43 -47.91
CA GLU A 104 -48.67 55.88 -47.47
C GLU A 104 -48.46 54.49 -46.87
N THR A 105 -47.77 53.61 -47.59
CA THR A 105 -47.46 52.27 -47.12
C THR A 105 -46.64 52.29 -45.83
N ARG A 106 -45.67 53.18 -45.70
CA ARG A 106 -44.88 53.39 -44.50
C ARG A 106 -45.76 53.80 -43.31
N LYS A 107 -46.72 54.70 -43.52
CA LYS A 107 -47.68 55.10 -42.47
C LYS A 107 -48.59 53.93 -42.04
N LYS A 108 -49.13 53.17 -43.01
CA LYS A 108 -49.97 52.01 -42.72
C LYS A 108 -49.21 50.95 -41.92
N LEU A 109 -47.98 50.62 -42.29
CA LEU A 109 -47.16 49.66 -41.56
C LEU A 109 -46.80 50.19 -40.15
N ALA A 110 -46.51 51.46 -39.99
CA ALA A 110 -46.21 52.07 -38.69
C ALA A 110 -47.39 52.07 -37.70
N MET A 111 -48.65 52.00 -38.21
CA MET A 111 -49.89 51.99 -37.41
C MET A 111 -50.27 50.54 -36.98
N LEU A 112 -49.68 49.51 -37.55
CA LEU A 112 -49.94 48.13 -37.16
C LEU A 112 -49.31 47.88 -35.77
N PRO A 113 -49.92 46.98 -34.94
CA PRO A 113 -49.33 46.59 -33.65
C PRO A 113 -47.99 45.91 -33.89
N GLY A 114 -47.02 46.18 -33.01
CA GLY A 114 -45.75 45.46 -33.01
C GLY A 114 -45.94 44.00 -32.59
N ASN A 115 -45.10 43.10 -33.12
CA ASN A 115 -45.21 41.68 -32.78
C ASN A 115 -44.97 41.41 -31.29
N ASP A 116 -44.12 42.19 -30.62
CA ASP A 116 -43.92 42.10 -29.17
C ASP A 116 -45.22 42.49 -28.41
N GLU A 117 -45.98 43.48 -28.92
CA GLU A 117 -47.30 43.86 -28.35
C GLU A 117 -48.35 42.78 -28.55
N ILE A 118 -48.33 42.09 -29.72
CA ILE A 118 -49.24 40.96 -30.01
C ILE A 118 -48.94 39.83 -29.02
N LEU A 119 -47.66 39.46 -28.84
CA LEU A 119 -47.27 38.46 -27.86
C LEU A 119 -47.64 38.87 -26.44
N ALA A 120 -47.38 40.09 -26.02
CA ALA A 120 -47.72 40.61 -24.73
C ALA A 120 -49.24 40.54 -24.45
N LYS A 121 -50.08 40.79 -25.47
CA LYS A 121 -51.56 40.67 -25.36
C LYS A 121 -51.98 39.21 -25.18
N ALA A 122 -51.35 38.26 -25.85
CA ALA A 122 -51.61 36.81 -25.66
C ALA A 122 -51.18 36.40 -24.25
N MET A 123 -50.01 36.85 -23.78
CA MET A 123 -49.48 36.54 -22.45
C MET A 123 -50.39 37.08 -21.32
N LYS A 124 -50.96 38.27 -21.42
CA LYS A 124 -51.89 38.81 -20.45
C LYS A 124 -53.17 37.98 -20.24
N ARG A 125 -53.57 37.23 -21.25
CA ARG A 125 -54.75 36.31 -21.22
C ARG A 125 -54.39 34.92 -20.70
N SER A 126 -53.12 34.68 -20.53
CA SER A 126 -52.50 33.41 -20.18
C SER A 126 -51.62 33.56 -18.92
N ARG A 127 -51.29 32.47 -18.26
CA ARG A 127 -50.29 32.48 -17.21
C ARG A 127 -48.94 32.08 -17.82
N VAL A 128 -48.20 33.08 -18.34
CA VAL A 128 -46.89 32.84 -18.94
C VAL A 128 -45.79 33.23 -17.98
N VAL A 129 -44.82 32.32 -17.80
CA VAL A 129 -43.56 32.58 -17.08
C VAL A 129 -42.45 32.77 -18.10
N LEU A 130 -41.81 33.91 -18.04
CA LEU A 130 -40.64 34.21 -18.88
C LEU A 130 -39.35 33.84 -18.15
N GLY A 131 -38.37 33.37 -18.91
CA GLY A 131 -37.02 33.13 -18.44
C GLY A 131 -36.03 34.19 -18.90
N GLY A 132 -34.94 34.30 -18.18
CA GLY A 132 -33.76 35.04 -18.57
C GLY A 132 -32.50 34.25 -18.23
N TYR A 133 -31.35 34.66 -18.75
CA TYR A 133 -30.12 33.99 -18.41
C TYR A 133 -29.19 34.84 -17.57
N LEU A 134 -28.46 34.17 -16.68
CA LEU A 134 -27.49 34.80 -15.80
C LEU A 134 -26.15 34.92 -16.51
N SER A 135 -25.51 36.10 -16.41
CA SER A 135 -24.20 36.34 -17.00
C SER A 135 -23.21 36.95 -16.00
N ASN A 136 -21.96 36.56 -16.13
CA ASN A 136 -20.82 37.13 -15.41
C ASN A 136 -19.97 38.02 -16.28
N GLU A 137 -20.31 38.19 -17.55
CA GLU A 137 -19.58 39.03 -18.50
C GLU A 137 -19.73 40.52 -18.18
N LYS A 138 -18.67 41.30 -18.43
CA LYS A 138 -18.68 42.75 -18.28
C LYS A 138 -19.35 43.38 -19.52
N GLY A 139 -20.21 44.41 -19.31
CA GLY A 139 -20.82 45.18 -20.39
C GLY A 139 -22.14 44.65 -20.90
N VAL A 140 -22.68 43.55 -20.33
CA VAL A 140 -24.04 43.11 -20.62
C VAL A 140 -25.03 44.07 -19.95
N VAL A 141 -25.98 44.61 -20.72
CA VAL A 141 -26.97 45.58 -20.24
C VAL A 141 -27.92 44.92 -19.25
N GLN A 142 -28.02 45.48 -18.07
CA GLN A 142 -28.97 45.07 -17.05
C GLN A 142 -30.37 45.56 -17.44
N THR A 143 -31.32 44.67 -17.57
CA THR A 143 -32.74 45.01 -17.83
C THR A 143 -33.47 45.42 -16.53
N ASN A 144 -34.62 46.08 -16.65
CA ASN A 144 -35.48 46.45 -15.50
C ASN A 144 -36.10 45.21 -14.81
N THR A 145 -35.88 44.02 -15.31
CA THR A 145 -36.42 42.74 -14.85
C THR A 145 -36.26 42.50 -13.34
N LEU A 146 -35.17 42.95 -12.74
CA LEU A 146 -34.91 42.76 -11.29
C LEU A 146 -35.98 43.43 -10.40
N ASN A 147 -36.71 44.40 -10.91
CA ASN A 147 -37.81 45.08 -10.18
C ASN A 147 -39.13 44.32 -10.26
N LEU A 148 -39.25 43.39 -11.20
CA LEU A 148 -40.45 42.56 -11.44
C LEU A 148 -40.36 41.18 -10.77
N LEU A 149 -39.24 40.85 -10.18
CA LEU A 149 -39.04 39.58 -9.47
C LEU A 149 -39.97 39.46 -8.27
N PRO A 150 -40.51 38.25 -8.02
CA PRO A 150 -41.33 38.01 -6.83
C PRO A 150 -40.51 38.15 -5.56
N SER A 151 -41.15 38.64 -4.51
CA SER A 151 -40.54 38.63 -3.17
C SER A 151 -40.43 37.21 -2.67
N ILE A 152 -39.19 36.73 -2.41
CA ILE A 152 -38.93 35.42 -1.84
C ILE A 152 -38.59 35.62 -0.36
N ASN A 153 -39.43 35.03 0.49
CA ASN A 153 -39.25 35.11 1.97
C ASN A 153 -38.36 33.94 2.43
N TRP A 154 -37.78 34.12 3.64
CA TRP A 154 -37.01 33.04 4.27
C TRP A 154 -37.28 32.94 5.76
N VAL A 155 -37.03 31.75 6.31
CA VAL A 155 -37.10 31.45 7.74
C VAL A 155 -35.72 30.94 8.18
N GLY A 156 -35.27 31.43 9.32
CA GLY A 156 -33.93 31.12 9.85
C GLY A 156 -32.90 32.16 9.45
N LYS A 157 -31.70 31.69 9.04
CA LYS A 157 -30.61 32.58 8.63
C LYS A 157 -30.80 33.13 7.21
N ASN A 158 -30.19 34.26 6.94
CA ASN A 158 -30.22 34.87 5.59
C ASN A 158 -29.55 33.95 4.57
N PRO A 159 -30.29 33.43 3.55
CA PRO A 159 -29.79 32.46 2.57
C PRO A 159 -28.85 33.08 1.52
N ILE A 160 -28.85 34.42 1.38
CA ILE A 160 -28.17 35.13 0.28
C ILE A 160 -26.69 34.75 0.16
N ARG A 161 -26.00 34.59 1.31
CA ARG A 161 -24.57 34.25 1.33
C ARG A 161 -24.23 32.86 0.78
N TYR A 162 -25.20 31.95 0.78
CA TYR A 162 -25.01 30.56 0.31
C TYR A 162 -25.39 30.35 -1.14
N ILE A 163 -26.26 31.24 -1.66
CA ILE A 163 -26.82 31.13 -3.00
C ILE A 163 -25.84 31.69 -4.02
N LYS A 164 -25.66 30.96 -5.14
CA LYS A 164 -24.77 31.33 -6.23
C LYS A 164 -25.10 32.70 -6.78
N SER A 165 -24.11 33.57 -6.90
CA SER A 165 -24.24 34.92 -7.40
C SER A 165 -23.86 35.01 -8.88
N ALA A 166 -24.59 35.81 -9.64
CA ALA A 166 -24.22 36.29 -10.95
C ALA A 166 -24.09 37.82 -10.94
N ARG A 167 -23.42 38.40 -11.96
CA ARG A 167 -23.26 39.85 -12.07
C ARG A 167 -24.51 40.51 -12.60
N THR A 168 -25.18 39.89 -13.57
CA THR A 168 -26.34 40.43 -14.23
C THR A 168 -27.30 39.34 -14.69
N LEU A 169 -28.54 39.74 -14.89
CA LEU A 169 -29.61 38.95 -15.51
C LEU A 169 -29.98 39.62 -16.83
N VAL A 170 -29.85 38.87 -17.92
CA VAL A 170 -30.34 39.30 -19.23
C VAL A 170 -31.78 38.82 -19.33
N GLY A 171 -32.68 39.80 -19.35
CA GLY A 171 -34.13 39.57 -19.46
C GLY A 171 -34.67 39.83 -20.84
N ASN A 172 -35.96 40.18 -20.88
CA ASN A 172 -36.70 40.38 -22.11
C ASN A 172 -37.03 41.87 -22.33
N VAL A 173 -37.59 42.20 -23.47
CA VAL A 173 -38.08 43.56 -23.71
C VAL A 173 -39.20 43.91 -22.73
N ASP A 174 -39.21 45.14 -22.28
CA ASP A 174 -40.10 45.67 -21.20
C ASP A 174 -41.61 45.33 -21.41
N VAL A 175 -42.06 45.36 -22.64
CA VAL A 175 -43.48 45.09 -22.95
C VAL A 175 -43.86 43.63 -22.65
N LEU A 176 -42.96 42.70 -22.87
CA LEU A 176 -43.19 41.27 -22.53
C LEU A 176 -43.07 41.03 -21.04
N GLU A 177 -42.09 41.61 -20.39
CA GLU A 177 -41.88 41.48 -18.95
C GLU A 177 -43.07 41.98 -18.14
N LYS A 178 -43.66 43.12 -18.50
CA LYS A 178 -44.87 43.67 -17.89
C LYS A 178 -46.14 42.84 -18.14
N ALA A 179 -46.13 41.96 -19.13
CA ALA A 179 -47.23 41.11 -19.48
C ALA A 179 -47.12 39.72 -18.86
N ALA A 180 -45.96 39.31 -18.39
CA ALA A 180 -45.71 38.00 -17.83
C ALA A 180 -46.34 37.80 -16.45
N ALA A 181 -46.83 36.61 -16.12
CA ALA A 181 -47.33 36.21 -14.82
C ALA A 181 -46.21 35.91 -13.81
N GLY A 182 -45.00 35.63 -14.28
CA GLY A 182 -43.81 35.39 -13.50
C GLY A 182 -42.52 35.54 -14.30
N PHE A 183 -41.43 35.70 -13.57
CA PHE A 183 -40.09 35.84 -14.14
C PHE A 183 -39.08 34.97 -13.42
N SER A 184 -38.22 34.35 -14.18
CA SER A 184 -37.27 33.32 -13.69
C SER A 184 -35.91 33.36 -14.40
N THR A 185 -35.01 32.48 -14.01
CA THR A 185 -33.85 32.12 -14.83
C THR A 185 -33.97 30.67 -15.31
N PHE A 186 -33.45 30.39 -16.49
CA PHE A 186 -33.28 29.03 -17.00
C PHE A 186 -31.81 28.64 -17.04
N THR A 187 -30.90 29.42 -16.45
CA THR A 187 -29.47 29.09 -16.40
C THR A 187 -29.24 27.83 -15.60
N LEU A 188 -28.70 26.81 -16.25
CA LEU A 188 -28.34 25.53 -15.69
C LEU A 188 -26.84 25.48 -15.40
N ASP A 189 -26.50 24.90 -14.26
CA ASP A 189 -25.11 24.65 -13.89
C ASP A 189 -24.83 23.16 -13.97
N SER A 190 -23.80 22.78 -14.69
CA SER A 190 -23.24 21.43 -14.67
C SER A 190 -22.22 21.28 -13.54
N ASP A 191 -22.02 20.05 -13.08
CA ASP A 191 -20.87 19.71 -12.27
C ASP A 191 -19.58 19.84 -13.11
N PHE A 192 -18.41 19.70 -12.50
CA PHE A 192 -17.11 19.92 -13.19
C PHE A 192 -16.85 18.97 -14.38
N ASP A 193 -17.58 17.84 -14.44
CA ASP A 193 -17.52 16.85 -15.55
C ASP A 193 -18.55 17.12 -16.66
N GLY A 194 -19.25 18.23 -16.61
CA GLY A 194 -20.26 18.63 -17.60
C GLY A 194 -21.63 17.98 -17.43
N ILE A 195 -21.81 17.09 -16.44
CA ILE A 195 -23.07 16.39 -16.19
C ILE A 195 -23.95 17.21 -15.22
N ILE A 196 -25.22 17.36 -15.54
CA ILE A 196 -26.20 18.02 -14.66
C ILE A 196 -26.85 16.97 -13.77
N ARG A 197 -26.58 17.04 -12.46
CA ARG A 197 -27.19 16.16 -11.44
C ARG A 197 -28.08 16.96 -10.48
N ARG A 198 -27.76 18.21 -10.33
CA ARG A 198 -28.39 19.15 -9.40
C ARG A 198 -28.77 20.41 -10.15
N ILE A 199 -29.91 20.99 -9.78
CA ILE A 199 -30.39 22.25 -10.31
C ILE A 199 -30.47 23.29 -9.19
N PRO A 200 -29.90 24.50 -9.35
CA PRO A 200 -30.10 25.57 -8.38
C PRO A 200 -31.56 26.02 -8.42
N LEU A 201 -32.26 25.86 -7.29
CA LEU A 201 -33.65 26.36 -7.21
C LEU A 201 -33.72 27.88 -7.22
N LEU A 202 -32.67 28.50 -6.69
CA LEU A 202 -32.50 29.93 -6.58
C LEU A 202 -31.10 30.33 -7.02
N SER A 203 -31.02 31.48 -7.68
CA SER A 203 -29.77 32.20 -7.95
C SER A 203 -29.91 33.64 -7.46
N ARG A 204 -28.84 34.45 -7.47
CA ARG A 204 -28.95 35.85 -7.09
C ARG A 204 -28.18 36.81 -8.01
N VAL A 205 -28.69 38.01 -8.12
CA VAL A 205 -27.98 39.19 -8.66
C VAL A 205 -28.02 40.28 -7.60
N GLY A 206 -26.86 40.67 -7.08
CA GLY A 206 -26.81 41.48 -5.89
C GLY A 206 -27.50 40.78 -4.71
N GLU A 207 -28.51 41.42 -4.12
CA GLU A 207 -29.34 40.87 -3.04
C GLU A 207 -30.67 40.30 -3.49
N LYS A 208 -30.99 40.38 -4.77
CA LYS A 208 -32.24 39.86 -5.34
C LYS A 208 -32.12 38.37 -5.64
N LEU A 209 -33.04 37.57 -5.09
CA LEU A 209 -33.18 36.15 -5.36
C LEU A 209 -34.01 35.95 -6.63
N ILE A 210 -33.58 35.06 -7.47
CA ILE A 210 -34.18 34.75 -8.77
C ILE A 210 -34.52 33.25 -8.79
N PRO A 211 -35.79 32.86 -8.92
CA PRO A 211 -36.17 31.47 -8.99
C PRO A 211 -35.78 30.86 -10.34
N ILE A 212 -35.48 29.55 -10.37
CA ILE A 212 -35.35 28.77 -11.59
C ILE A 212 -36.71 28.63 -12.27
N LEU A 213 -36.74 28.41 -13.60
CA LEU A 213 -37.98 28.34 -14.40
C LEU A 213 -39.02 27.38 -13.83
N GLY A 214 -38.63 26.15 -13.48
CA GLY A 214 -39.55 25.17 -12.92
C GLY A 214 -40.15 25.61 -11.55
N LEU A 215 -39.35 26.26 -10.67
CA LEU A 215 -39.83 26.75 -9.38
C LEU A 215 -40.86 27.89 -9.56
N GLU A 216 -40.59 28.79 -10.50
CA GLU A 216 -41.50 29.91 -10.80
C GLU A 216 -42.80 29.44 -11.43
N ILE A 217 -42.75 28.43 -12.32
CA ILE A 217 -43.96 27.76 -12.87
C ILE A 217 -44.82 27.22 -11.73
N LEU A 218 -44.25 26.55 -10.73
CA LEU A 218 -44.98 26.05 -9.58
C LEU A 218 -45.59 27.18 -8.71
N ARG A 219 -44.83 28.25 -8.54
CA ARG A 219 -45.33 29.45 -7.82
C ARG A 219 -46.55 30.06 -8.52
N VAL A 220 -46.48 30.28 -9.83
CA VAL A 220 -47.54 30.87 -10.64
C VAL A 220 -48.76 29.94 -10.72
N ALA A 221 -48.54 28.63 -10.91
CA ALA A 221 -49.61 27.63 -10.96
C ALA A 221 -50.43 27.56 -9.68
N THR A 222 -49.77 27.69 -8.52
CA THR A 222 -50.40 27.54 -7.22
C THR A 222 -50.86 28.88 -6.60
N GLY A 223 -50.37 30.02 -7.13
CA GLY A 223 -50.61 31.36 -6.58
C GLY A 223 -50.02 31.56 -5.21
N ARG A 224 -49.03 30.77 -4.76
CA ARG A 224 -48.43 30.82 -3.42
C ARG A 224 -46.98 31.30 -3.48
N ASN A 225 -46.56 32.03 -2.49
CA ASN A 225 -45.19 32.52 -2.37
C ASN A 225 -44.20 31.38 -2.13
N VAL A 226 -42.94 31.57 -2.56
CA VAL A 226 -41.83 30.72 -2.25
C VAL A 226 -41.25 31.11 -0.90
N LEU A 227 -40.92 30.09 -0.08
CA LEU A 227 -40.29 30.29 1.23
C LEU A 227 -38.99 29.46 1.28
N VAL A 228 -37.89 30.09 1.64
CA VAL A 228 -36.59 29.44 1.82
C VAL A 228 -36.38 29.10 3.29
N ARG A 229 -35.97 27.87 3.59
CA ARG A 229 -35.49 27.48 4.91
C ARG A 229 -33.97 27.45 4.87
N ALA A 230 -33.34 28.17 5.81
CA ALA A 230 -31.88 28.23 5.90
C ALA A 230 -31.41 28.24 7.36
N SER A 231 -30.33 27.53 7.61
CA SER A 231 -29.63 27.47 8.92
C SER A 231 -28.22 28.08 8.81
N GLU A 232 -27.43 27.90 9.86
CA GLU A 232 -26.02 28.30 9.84
C GLU A 232 -25.17 27.49 8.85
N ASN A 233 -25.63 26.28 8.48
CA ASN A 233 -24.94 25.37 7.55
C ASN A 233 -25.33 25.61 6.08
N GLY A 234 -26.29 26.46 5.79
CA GLY A 234 -26.75 26.73 4.42
C GLY A 234 -28.26 26.67 4.25
N VAL A 235 -28.68 26.53 3.01
CA VAL A 235 -30.08 26.31 2.62
C VAL A 235 -30.47 24.87 2.91
N GLU A 236 -31.57 24.66 3.65
CA GLU A 236 -32.09 23.32 3.95
C GLU A 236 -33.12 22.85 2.91
N GLY A 237 -33.83 23.81 2.34
CA GLY A 237 -34.84 23.53 1.33
C GLY A 237 -35.67 24.75 0.96
N VAL A 238 -36.47 24.54 -0.09
CA VAL A 238 -37.39 25.57 -0.61
C VAL A 238 -38.82 25.05 -0.54
N VAL A 239 -39.71 25.81 0.07
CA VAL A 239 -41.14 25.46 0.18
C VAL A 239 -41.90 26.15 -0.93
N VAL A 240 -42.61 25.40 -1.75
CA VAL A 240 -43.57 25.89 -2.73
C VAL A 240 -44.76 24.95 -2.73
N ALA A 241 -45.96 25.50 -2.92
CA ALA A 241 -47.22 24.69 -2.96
C ALA A 241 -47.45 23.84 -1.68
N ARG A 242 -46.95 24.22 -0.54
CA ARG A 242 -46.92 23.49 0.77
C ARG A 242 -46.00 22.27 0.79
N SER A 243 -45.23 22.00 -0.27
CA SER A 243 -44.23 20.95 -0.31
C SER A 243 -42.87 21.52 -0.07
N LEU A 244 -42.08 20.84 0.80
CA LEU A 244 -40.67 21.15 1.01
C LEU A 244 -39.85 20.42 -0.03
N ILE A 245 -39.14 21.15 -0.86
CA ILE A 245 -38.15 20.62 -1.81
C ILE A 245 -36.80 20.64 -1.08
N PRO A 246 -36.22 19.49 -0.74
CA PRO A 246 -34.92 19.44 -0.05
C PRO A 246 -33.79 19.89 -0.99
N THR A 247 -32.80 20.61 -0.42
CA THR A 247 -31.67 21.10 -1.17
C THR A 247 -30.35 20.74 -0.48
N ASP A 248 -29.24 20.88 -1.18
CA ASP A 248 -27.94 20.99 -0.55
C ASP A 248 -27.76 22.39 0.09
N GLY A 249 -26.68 22.60 0.86
CA GLY A 249 -26.42 23.87 1.55
C GLY A 249 -26.33 25.11 0.63
N PHE A 250 -26.21 24.92 -0.69
CA PHE A 250 -26.17 25.96 -1.70
C PHE A 250 -27.53 26.22 -2.40
N GLY A 251 -28.59 25.56 -1.93
CA GLY A 251 -29.92 25.69 -2.50
C GLY A 251 -30.13 24.92 -3.83
N ARG A 252 -29.32 23.89 -4.07
CA ARG A 252 -29.46 23.04 -5.26
C ARG A 252 -30.23 21.77 -4.93
N MET A 253 -31.19 21.42 -5.77
CA MET A 253 -31.99 20.20 -5.68
C MET A 253 -31.34 19.08 -6.48
N TRP A 254 -31.27 17.87 -5.92
CA TRP A 254 -30.93 16.66 -6.67
C TRP A 254 -32.13 16.22 -7.50
N ILE A 255 -31.92 15.96 -8.78
CA ILE A 255 -32.96 15.47 -9.69
C ILE A 255 -32.86 13.94 -9.76
N ARG A 256 -34.00 13.24 -9.62
CA ARG A 256 -34.12 11.84 -9.99
C ARG A 256 -34.52 11.74 -11.44
N PHE A 257 -33.57 11.47 -12.29
CA PHE A 257 -33.78 11.47 -13.74
C PHE A 257 -34.56 10.22 -14.21
N SER A 258 -35.45 10.41 -15.19
CA SER A 258 -35.97 9.34 -16.03
C SER A 258 -35.22 9.30 -17.36
N LYS A 259 -35.31 8.20 -18.08
CA LYS A 259 -34.85 8.17 -19.49
C LYS A 259 -35.62 9.18 -20.31
N TYR A 260 -34.92 9.80 -21.25
CA TYR A 260 -35.54 10.73 -22.21
C TYR A 260 -36.67 10.02 -22.99
N ASP A 261 -37.83 10.63 -23.00
CA ASP A 261 -39.03 10.08 -23.66
C ASP A 261 -39.63 11.11 -24.60
N GLN A 262 -39.36 10.97 -25.89
CA GLN A 262 -39.86 11.85 -26.93
C GLN A 262 -41.40 11.85 -27.01
N SER A 263 -42.10 10.83 -26.51
CA SER A 263 -43.56 10.79 -26.50
C SER A 263 -44.20 11.88 -25.63
N GLN A 264 -43.42 12.48 -24.70
CA GLN A 264 -43.88 13.62 -23.87
C GLN A 264 -43.77 14.96 -24.59
N TYR A 265 -43.17 15.00 -25.74
CA TYR A 265 -42.99 16.19 -26.56
C TYR A 265 -44.10 16.33 -27.58
N VAL A 266 -44.50 17.56 -27.85
CA VAL A 266 -45.44 17.91 -28.93
C VAL A 266 -44.78 18.96 -29.82
N PRO A 267 -44.53 18.67 -31.09
CA PRO A 267 -43.98 19.64 -32.03
C PRO A 267 -44.76 20.95 -32.05
N ALA A 268 -44.06 22.10 -32.00
CA ALA A 268 -44.73 23.41 -32.04
C ALA A 268 -45.56 23.63 -33.31
N VAL A 269 -45.12 23.07 -34.43
CA VAL A 269 -45.88 23.10 -35.71
C VAL A 269 -47.23 22.39 -35.63
N ASP A 270 -47.31 21.32 -34.82
CA ASP A 270 -48.59 20.59 -34.68
C ASP A 270 -49.59 21.42 -33.86
N ILE A 271 -49.10 22.24 -32.90
CA ILE A 271 -49.95 23.22 -32.20
C ILE A 271 -50.42 24.30 -33.18
N LEU A 272 -49.52 24.85 -34.01
CA LEU A 272 -49.87 25.88 -34.98
C LEU A 272 -50.88 25.38 -35.98
N ASN A 273 -50.78 24.16 -36.48
CA ASN A 273 -51.67 23.58 -37.45
C ASN A 273 -52.99 22.99 -36.83
N GLY A 274 -53.11 23.00 -35.49
CA GLY A 274 -54.27 22.42 -34.83
C GLY A 274 -54.26 20.87 -34.80
N ASN A 275 -53.14 20.24 -35.14
CA ASN A 275 -52.98 18.79 -35.25
C ASN A 275 -52.56 18.18 -33.90
N PHE A 276 -53.25 18.54 -32.83
CA PHE A 276 -52.96 18.05 -31.49
C PHE A 276 -54.24 17.73 -30.72
N ASN A 277 -54.11 16.89 -29.67
CA ASN A 277 -55.23 16.58 -28.78
C ASN A 277 -55.26 17.61 -27.62
N PRO A 278 -56.28 18.50 -27.55
CA PRO A 278 -56.37 19.50 -26.47
C PRO A 278 -56.38 18.90 -25.07
N LYS A 279 -56.98 17.69 -24.87
CA LYS A 279 -56.98 17.00 -23.58
C LYS A 279 -55.59 16.71 -23.04
N ARG A 280 -54.58 16.72 -23.89
CA ARG A 280 -53.16 16.51 -23.48
C ARG A 280 -52.64 17.69 -22.68
N PHE A 281 -53.21 18.89 -22.84
CA PHE A 281 -52.78 20.13 -22.21
C PHE A 281 -53.69 20.58 -21.06
N THR A 282 -54.91 20.05 -21.00
CA THR A 282 -55.88 20.41 -19.96
C THR A 282 -55.37 20.11 -18.57
N GLY A 283 -55.24 21.14 -17.72
CA GLY A 283 -54.75 21.01 -16.35
C GLY A 283 -53.23 20.74 -16.24
N LYS A 284 -52.46 20.90 -17.33
CA LYS A 284 -51.02 20.63 -17.37
C LYS A 284 -50.16 21.89 -17.23
N LEU A 285 -48.94 21.70 -16.77
CA LEU A 285 -47.85 22.67 -16.86
C LEU A 285 -47.16 22.45 -18.22
N VAL A 286 -47.01 23.51 -18.98
CA VAL A 286 -46.40 23.42 -20.31
C VAL A 286 -45.07 24.14 -20.31
N LEU A 287 -44.06 23.49 -20.88
CA LEU A 287 -42.76 24.09 -21.17
C LEU A 287 -42.64 24.29 -22.68
N LEU A 288 -42.32 25.50 -23.10
CA LEU A 288 -42.00 25.80 -24.50
C LEU A 288 -40.51 25.99 -24.60
N GLY A 289 -39.81 25.10 -25.31
CA GLY A 289 -38.36 25.11 -25.48
C GLY A 289 -37.91 24.54 -26.80
N THR A 290 -36.61 24.36 -26.95
CA THR A 290 -36.01 23.92 -28.22
C THR A 290 -35.29 22.60 -28.02
N SER A 291 -35.51 21.66 -28.97
CA SER A 291 -34.69 20.43 -29.08
C SER A 291 -33.86 20.38 -30.36
N ALA A 292 -34.11 21.28 -31.29
CA ALA A 292 -33.43 21.30 -32.58
C ALA A 292 -31.91 21.42 -32.40
N THR A 293 -31.15 20.52 -33.01
CA THR A 293 -29.69 20.38 -32.91
C THR A 293 -28.96 21.67 -33.31
N GLY A 294 -29.52 22.42 -34.27
CA GLY A 294 -28.98 23.69 -34.73
C GLY A 294 -28.99 24.82 -33.71
N LEU A 295 -29.78 24.70 -32.63
CA LEU A 295 -29.93 25.70 -31.57
C LEU A 295 -28.97 25.47 -30.37
N LYS A 296 -28.20 24.34 -30.37
CA LYS A 296 -27.08 24.04 -29.46
C LYS A 296 -27.38 24.03 -27.95
N ASP A 297 -28.63 23.89 -27.51
CA ASP A 297 -28.96 23.75 -26.10
C ASP A 297 -29.06 22.27 -25.71
N LEU A 298 -27.91 21.58 -25.82
CA LEU A 298 -27.79 20.16 -25.45
C LEU A 298 -27.06 20.02 -24.11
N ARG A 299 -27.58 19.14 -23.27
CA ARG A 299 -27.06 18.89 -21.90
C ARG A 299 -26.83 17.41 -21.67
N SER A 300 -25.98 17.08 -20.71
CA SER A 300 -25.73 15.70 -20.27
C SER A 300 -26.30 15.48 -18.88
N THR A 301 -26.92 14.32 -18.67
CA THR A 301 -27.49 13.87 -17.40
C THR A 301 -26.86 12.54 -16.96
N PRO A 302 -27.07 12.07 -15.71
CA PRO A 302 -26.62 10.75 -15.28
C PRO A 302 -27.13 9.59 -16.11
N VAL A 303 -28.35 9.73 -16.69
CA VAL A 303 -29.06 8.66 -17.40
C VAL A 303 -28.84 8.74 -18.90
N ASP A 304 -28.88 9.94 -19.46
CA ASP A 304 -28.71 10.20 -20.88
C ASP A 304 -27.59 11.17 -21.17
N SER A 305 -26.77 10.86 -22.18
CA SER A 305 -25.61 11.67 -22.52
C SER A 305 -25.95 12.97 -23.25
N VAL A 306 -27.10 13.01 -23.91
CA VAL A 306 -27.54 14.18 -24.70
C VAL A 306 -29.05 14.33 -24.56
N VAL A 307 -29.49 15.44 -23.94
CA VAL A 307 -30.91 15.83 -23.83
C VAL A 307 -31.03 17.33 -24.09
N PRO A 308 -32.20 17.83 -24.58
CA PRO A 308 -32.45 19.26 -24.67
C PRO A 308 -32.44 19.94 -23.28
N GLY A 309 -32.02 21.20 -23.21
CA GLY A 309 -31.99 21.94 -21.93
C GLY A 309 -33.33 22.04 -21.25
N VAL A 310 -34.42 22.21 -22.00
CA VAL A 310 -35.82 22.24 -21.52
C VAL A 310 -36.19 20.94 -20.78
N GLU A 311 -35.58 19.79 -21.13
CA GLU A 311 -35.81 18.51 -20.45
C GLU A 311 -35.40 18.57 -18.99
N ILE A 312 -34.34 19.28 -18.66
CA ILE A 312 -33.89 19.41 -17.27
C ILE A 312 -34.95 20.07 -16.42
N HIS A 313 -35.61 21.13 -16.95
CA HIS A 313 -36.73 21.79 -16.27
C HIS A 313 -37.94 20.87 -16.16
N ALA A 314 -38.25 20.06 -17.19
CA ALA A 314 -39.32 19.08 -17.16
C ALA A 314 -39.04 18.01 -16.12
N GLN A 315 -37.83 17.44 -16.06
CA GLN A 315 -37.41 16.43 -15.09
C GLN A 315 -37.47 16.97 -13.65
N MET A 316 -37.02 18.22 -13.43
CA MET A 316 -37.17 18.90 -12.15
C MET A 316 -38.63 19.00 -11.70
N LEU A 317 -39.53 19.51 -12.57
CA LEU A 317 -40.95 19.64 -12.28
C LEU A 317 -41.58 18.28 -11.96
N GLN A 318 -41.28 17.26 -12.75
CA GLN A 318 -41.78 15.91 -12.54
C GLN A 318 -41.28 15.32 -11.20
N THR A 319 -39.99 15.48 -10.88
CA THR A 319 -39.42 15.02 -9.59
C THR A 319 -40.14 15.70 -8.41
N VAL A 320 -40.40 17.02 -8.51
CA VAL A 320 -41.09 17.77 -7.44
C VAL A 320 -42.55 17.31 -7.32
N LEU A 321 -43.25 17.12 -8.42
CA LEU A 321 -44.66 16.76 -8.41
C LEU A 321 -44.92 15.29 -8.06
N SER A 322 -43.97 14.39 -8.33
CA SER A 322 -44.08 12.98 -7.89
C SER A 322 -43.65 12.81 -6.43
N GLY A 323 -42.91 13.76 -5.87
CA GLY A 323 -42.34 13.63 -4.51
C GLY A 323 -41.08 12.76 -4.44
N ASP A 324 -40.53 12.32 -5.59
CA ASP A 324 -39.36 11.45 -5.68
C ASP A 324 -38.05 12.21 -5.47
N HIS A 325 -37.98 13.01 -4.41
CA HIS A 325 -36.79 13.82 -4.12
C HIS A 325 -35.63 12.97 -3.65
N LEU A 326 -34.48 13.12 -4.28
CA LEU A 326 -33.24 12.61 -3.74
C LEU A 326 -32.71 13.55 -2.65
N PHE A 327 -32.41 13.00 -1.49
CA PHE A 327 -31.99 13.75 -0.31
C PHE A 327 -30.60 13.33 0.18
N ARG A 328 -29.78 14.34 0.49
CA ARG A 328 -28.49 14.16 1.17
C ARG A 328 -28.35 15.18 2.29
N GLY A 329 -28.80 14.81 3.49
CA GLY A 329 -28.76 15.68 4.66
C GLY A 329 -27.41 15.68 5.37
N ASP A 330 -27.21 16.66 6.25
CA ASP A 330 -25.99 16.80 7.07
C ASP A 330 -25.78 15.62 8.01
N LEU A 331 -26.88 15.05 8.54
CA LEU A 331 -26.83 13.85 9.38
C LEU A 331 -26.19 12.66 8.61
N MET A 332 -26.54 12.49 7.33
CA MET A 332 -25.95 11.42 6.52
C MET A 332 -24.43 11.62 6.37
N ARG A 333 -24.00 12.86 6.13
CA ARG A 333 -22.57 13.20 6.09
C ARG A 333 -21.88 12.88 7.42
N ALA A 334 -22.48 13.19 8.55
CA ALA A 334 -21.94 12.88 9.86
C ALA A 334 -21.83 11.36 10.10
N ILE A 335 -22.82 10.58 9.65
CA ILE A 335 -22.80 9.12 9.71
C ILE A 335 -21.65 8.57 8.84
N GLU A 336 -21.51 9.03 7.60
CA GLU A 336 -20.42 8.64 6.69
C GLU A 336 -19.04 8.87 7.33
N TRP A 337 -18.82 10.01 7.97
CA TRP A 337 -17.58 10.33 8.67
C TRP A 337 -17.33 9.45 9.90
N GLY A 338 -18.39 9.24 10.69
CA GLY A 338 -18.32 8.39 11.87
C GLY A 338 -17.99 6.95 11.53
N THR A 339 -18.57 6.43 10.44
CA THR A 339 -18.33 5.07 9.97
C THR A 339 -16.88 4.88 9.49
N VAL A 340 -16.35 5.83 8.70
CA VAL A 340 -14.94 5.81 8.26
C VAL A 340 -13.97 5.83 9.45
N LEU A 341 -14.27 6.66 10.47
CA LEU A 341 -13.45 6.75 11.68
C LEU A 341 -13.48 5.45 12.49
N LEU A 342 -14.66 4.91 12.75
CA LEU A 342 -14.82 3.69 13.54
C LEU A 342 -14.14 2.48 12.88
N ILE A 343 -14.33 2.32 11.57
CA ILE A 343 -13.71 1.22 10.85
C ILE A 343 -12.20 1.44 10.70
N GLY A 344 -11.76 2.69 10.55
CA GLY A 344 -10.33 3.01 10.58
C GLY A 344 -9.67 2.59 11.88
N ILE A 345 -10.29 2.89 13.04
CA ILE A 345 -9.81 2.44 14.36
C ILE A 345 -9.83 0.91 14.46
N ALA A 346 -10.92 0.27 14.00
CA ALA A 346 -11.02 -1.18 14.00
C ALA A 346 -9.91 -1.83 13.16
N LEU A 347 -9.64 -1.35 11.96
CA LEU A 347 -8.55 -1.87 11.11
C LEU A 347 -7.17 -1.74 11.79
N ILE A 348 -6.89 -0.58 12.42
CA ILE A 348 -5.63 -0.36 13.15
C ILE A 348 -5.47 -1.38 14.30
N ALA A 349 -6.55 -1.70 15.01
CA ALA A 349 -6.52 -2.66 16.11
C ALA A 349 -6.46 -4.12 15.64
N PHE A 350 -7.17 -4.46 14.55
CA PHE A 350 -7.35 -5.85 14.11
C PHE A 350 -6.22 -6.37 13.22
N VAL A 351 -5.62 -5.55 12.35
CA VAL A 351 -4.55 -6.00 11.43
C VAL A 351 -3.38 -6.67 12.16
N PRO A 352 -2.84 -6.11 13.27
CA PRO A 352 -1.74 -6.74 13.99
C PRO A 352 -2.11 -8.07 14.68
N VAL A 353 -3.38 -8.23 15.08
CA VAL A 353 -3.85 -9.38 15.87
C VAL A 353 -4.38 -10.51 14.98
N ALA A 354 -5.25 -10.20 14.04
CA ALA A 354 -5.92 -11.18 13.19
C ALA A 354 -5.12 -11.58 11.95
N GLY A 355 -4.06 -10.84 11.64
CA GLY A 355 -3.25 -11.02 10.43
C GLY A 355 -3.91 -10.48 9.17
N ALA A 356 -3.10 -10.28 8.13
CA ALA A 356 -3.53 -9.64 6.88
C ALA A 356 -4.69 -10.37 6.19
N ARG A 357 -4.63 -11.72 6.09
CA ARG A 357 -5.65 -12.51 5.39
C ARG A 357 -7.04 -12.40 6.01
N ASN A 358 -7.15 -12.57 7.33
CA ASN A 358 -8.44 -12.56 8.02
C ASN A 358 -9.03 -11.14 8.04
N THR A 359 -8.19 -10.13 8.20
CA THR A 359 -8.61 -8.72 8.13
C THR A 359 -9.07 -8.35 6.72
N PHE A 360 -8.46 -8.91 5.66
CA PHE A 360 -8.90 -8.71 4.28
C PHE A 360 -10.31 -9.26 4.05
N LEU A 361 -10.60 -10.47 4.51
CA LEU A 361 -11.93 -11.07 4.39
C LEU A 361 -12.99 -10.25 5.15
N ALA A 362 -12.66 -9.79 6.36
CA ALA A 362 -13.53 -8.92 7.15
C ALA A 362 -13.76 -7.58 6.45
N LEU A 363 -12.73 -6.99 5.85
CA LEU A 363 -12.85 -5.75 5.07
C LEU A 363 -13.80 -5.93 3.89
N ILE A 364 -13.64 -6.99 3.08
CA ILE A 364 -14.55 -7.26 1.95
C ILE A 364 -16.00 -7.38 2.43
N ALA A 365 -16.25 -8.09 3.52
CA ALA A 365 -17.59 -8.21 4.07
C ALA A 365 -18.17 -6.86 4.49
N LEU A 366 -17.38 -6.02 5.18
CA LEU A 366 -17.78 -4.67 5.59
C LEU A 366 -18.05 -3.76 4.39
N LEU A 367 -17.19 -3.79 3.35
CA LEU A 367 -17.41 -3.03 2.12
C LEU A 367 -18.70 -3.47 1.42
N GLY A 368 -18.98 -4.76 1.38
CA GLY A 368 -20.23 -5.30 0.82
C GLY A 368 -21.47 -4.83 1.58
N VAL A 369 -21.41 -4.80 2.91
CA VAL A 369 -22.48 -4.29 3.77
C VAL A 369 -22.71 -2.79 3.53
N ASP A 370 -21.66 -1.99 3.49
CA ASP A 370 -21.75 -0.53 3.28
C ASP A 370 -22.37 -0.19 1.92
N ILE A 371 -21.91 -0.84 0.84
CA ILE A 371 -22.46 -0.71 -0.51
C ILE A 371 -23.95 -1.15 -0.52
N GLY A 372 -24.27 -2.26 0.16
CA GLY A 372 -25.64 -2.76 0.27
C GLY A 372 -26.57 -1.79 1.00
N ILE A 373 -26.09 -1.16 2.09
CA ILE A 373 -26.83 -0.11 2.83
C ILE A 373 -27.04 1.12 1.94
N ALA A 374 -26.00 1.59 1.24
CA ALA A 374 -26.10 2.74 0.36
C ALA A 374 -27.11 2.49 -0.79
N ALA A 375 -27.08 1.30 -1.39
CA ALA A 375 -28.04 0.89 -2.41
C ALA A 375 -29.47 0.82 -1.85
N TYR A 376 -29.67 0.20 -0.70
CA TYR A 376 -30.98 0.13 -0.04
C TYR A 376 -31.55 1.54 0.27
N LEU A 377 -30.70 2.43 0.80
CA LEU A 377 -31.12 3.82 1.10
C LEU A 377 -31.51 4.58 -0.18
N PHE A 378 -30.79 4.36 -1.28
CA PHE A 378 -31.13 4.96 -2.56
C PHE A 378 -32.46 4.42 -3.12
N PHE A 379 -32.58 3.09 -3.25
CA PHE A 379 -33.74 2.48 -3.93
C PHE A 379 -35.04 2.59 -3.13
N GLU A 380 -34.97 2.41 -1.81
CA GLU A 380 -36.18 2.36 -0.97
C GLU A 380 -36.51 3.68 -0.26
N LYS A 381 -35.50 4.53 -0.02
CA LYS A 381 -35.65 5.76 0.78
C LYS A 381 -35.33 7.03 0.03
N SER A 382 -34.84 6.96 -1.20
CA SER A 382 -34.39 8.11 -2.00
C SER A 382 -33.29 8.95 -1.28
N ILE A 383 -32.47 8.29 -0.44
CA ILE A 383 -31.38 8.93 0.32
C ILE A 383 -30.05 8.63 -0.35
N LEU A 384 -29.28 9.68 -0.60
CA LEU A 384 -27.92 9.57 -1.16
C LEU A 384 -26.88 9.40 -0.05
N MET A 385 -26.30 8.19 0.07
CA MET A 385 -25.20 7.86 0.93
C MET A 385 -23.94 7.62 0.09
N ASP A 386 -22.80 8.19 0.51
CA ASP A 386 -21.51 8.06 -0.18
C ASP A 386 -20.74 6.85 0.33
N ALA A 387 -20.93 5.70 -0.31
CA ALA A 387 -20.15 4.50 -0.03
C ALA A 387 -18.73 4.55 -0.62
N THR A 388 -18.49 5.36 -1.66
CA THR A 388 -17.22 5.32 -2.41
C THR A 388 -16.05 5.86 -1.61
N PHE A 389 -16.26 6.91 -0.82
CA PHE A 389 -15.23 7.44 0.04
C PHE A 389 -14.84 6.43 1.13
N PHE A 390 -15.82 5.76 1.73
CA PHE A 390 -15.61 4.70 2.70
C PHE A 390 -14.78 3.54 2.11
N VAL A 391 -15.15 3.06 0.92
CA VAL A 391 -14.42 2.00 0.20
C VAL A 391 -12.97 2.42 -0.05
N ALA A 392 -12.76 3.61 -0.61
CA ALA A 392 -11.43 4.11 -0.94
C ALA A 392 -10.56 4.31 0.31
N ALA A 393 -11.11 4.93 1.36
CA ALA A 393 -10.41 5.23 2.60
C ALA A 393 -10.00 3.95 3.35
N SER A 394 -10.94 3.00 3.49
CA SER A 394 -10.70 1.75 4.20
C SER A 394 -9.70 0.85 3.46
N THR A 395 -9.80 0.78 2.13
CA THR A 395 -8.86 0.02 1.29
C THR A 395 -7.45 0.60 1.37
N LEU A 396 -7.31 1.92 1.24
CA LEU A 396 -6.00 2.58 1.33
C LEU A 396 -5.37 2.38 2.71
N LEU A 397 -6.16 2.56 3.78
CA LEU A 397 -5.68 2.34 5.14
C LEU A 397 -5.23 0.90 5.35
N TYR A 398 -6.01 -0.08 4.87
CA TYR A 398 -5.65 -1.48 4.93
C TYR A 398 -4.31 -1.77 4.24
N ILE A 399 -4.11 -1.26 3.02
CA ILE A 399 -2.85 -1.43 2.27
C ILE A 399 -1.67 -0.87 3.06
N VAL A 400 -1.81 0.33 3.63
CA VAL A 400 -0.76 0.97 4.43
C VAL A 400 -0.43 0.15 5.68
N LEU A 401 -1.44 -0.37 6.38
CA LEU A 401 -1.26 -1.17 7.59
C LEU A 401 -0.57 -2.51 7.28
N VAL A 402 -1.00 -3.20 6.22
CA VAL A 402 -0.38 -4.46 5.79
C VAL A 402 1.07 -4.25 5.36
N TYR A 403 1.34 -3.20 4.59
CA TYR A 403 2.70 -2.86 4.19
C TYR A 403 3.60 -2.54 5.40
N SER A 404 3.09 -1.75 6.36
CA SER A 404 3.81 -1.41 7.59
C SER A 404 4.10 -2.66 8.43
N SER A 405 3.12 -3.55 8.59
CA SER A 405 3.28 -4.82 9.31
C SER A 405 4.31 -5.73 8.63
N PHE A 406 4.24 -5.87 7.31
CA PHE A 406 5.21 -6.63 6.53
C PHE A 406 6.63 -6.09 6.71
N ARG A 407 6.81 -4.77 6.59
CA ARG A 407 8.11 -4.12 6.74
C ARG A 407 8.70 -4.30 8.14
N SER A 408 7.87 -4.22 9.19
CA SER A 408 8.30 -4.45 10.58
C SER A 408 8.79 -5.88 10.78
N THR A 409 8.04 -6.87 10.27
CA THR A 409 8.43 -8.29 10.35
C THR A 409 9.75 -8.56 9.61
N GLU A 410 9.91 -7.98 8.42
CA GLU A 410 11.14 -8.15 7.63
C GLU A 410 12.35 -7.49 8.29
N GLN A 411 12.18 -6.34 8.93
CA GLN A 411 13.23 -5.70 9.71
C GLN A 411 13.68 -6.54 10.90
N GLN A 412 12.74 -7.16 11.65
CA GLN A 412 13.07 -8.07 12.74
C GLN A 412 13.84 -9.30 12.24
N ARG A 413 13.42 -9.91 11.13
CA ARG A 413 14.13 -11.03 10.50
C ARG A 413 15.55 -10.64 10.07
N SER A 414 15.71 -9.47 9.47
CA SER A 414 17.01 -8.95 9.05
C SER A 414 17.96 -8.69 10.22
N GLN A 415 17.47 -8.18 11.35
CA GLN A 415 18.26 -7.96 12.56
C GLN A 415 18.76 -9.28 13.16
N ILE A 416 17.91 -10.29 13.26
CA ILE A 416 18.29 -11.64 13.70
C ILE A 416 19.35 -12.21 12.76
N ARG A 417 19.13 -12.16 11.46
CA ARG A 417 20.09 -12.63 10.47
C ARG A 417 21.45 -11.96 10.58
N SER A 418 21.49 -10.66 10.75
CA SER A 418 22.75 -9.90 10.91
C SER A 418 23.48 -10.23 12.21
N ALA A 419 22.78 -10.43 13.32
CA ALA A 419 23.40 -10.76 14.60
C ALA A 419 24.10 -12.12 14.56
N PHE A 420 23.54 -13.12 13.88
CA PHE A 420 24.07 -14.47 13.82
C PHE A 420 25.02 -14.73 12.64
N SER A 421 25.00 -13.91 11.60
CA SER A 421 25.85 -14.08 10.41
C SER A 421 27.35 -14.03 10.67
N HIS A 422 27.76 -13.50 11.83
CA HIS A 422 29.17 -13.42 12.23
C HIS A 422 29.68 -14.68 12.94
N TYR A 423 28.79 -15.56 13.39
CA TYR A 423 29.13 -16.76 14.17
C TYR A 423 28.79 -18.06 13.47
N LEU A 424 27.87 -18.02 12.52
CA LEU A 424 27.30 -19.18 11.86
C LEU A 424 27.39 -19.08 10.34
N SER A 425 27.43 -20.25 9.69
CA SER A 425 27.38 -20.30 8.22
C SER A 425 26.05 -19.71 7.70
N PRO A 426 26.01 -19.14 6.47
CA PRO A 426 24.81 -18.57 5.90
C PRO A 426 23.59 -19.52 5.88
N ASP A 427 23.81 -20.81 5.59
CA ASP A 427 22.74 -21.83 5.57
C ASP A 427 22.13 -22.05 6.95
N LEU A 428 22.96 -21.96 7.98
CA LEU A 428 22.57 -22.13 9.36
C LEU A 428 21.75 -20.94 9.86
N VAL A 429 22.19 -19.73 9.52
CA VAL A 429 21.44 -18.50 9.81
C VAL A 429 20.08 -18.51 9.14
N GLN A 430 20.00 -19.03 7.90
CA GLN A 430 18.72 -19.16 7.18
C GLN A 430 17.75 -20.08 7.94
N ARG A 431 18.19 -21.27 8.37
CA ARG A 431 17.34 -22.23 9.13
C ARG A 431 16.90 -21.69 10.47
N LEU A 432 17.77 -21.00 11.22
CA LEU A 432 17.41 -20.37 12.49
C LEU A 432 16.40 -19.22 12.30
N THR A 433 16.50 -18.49 11.17
CA THR A 433 15.55 -17.43 10.84
C THR A 433 14.17 -18.00 10.52
N ASP A 434 14.11 -19.20 9.93
CA ASP A 434 12.85 -19.87 9.59
C ASP A 434 12.19 -20.51 10.82
N GLN A 435 12.97 -20.82 11.91
CA GLN A 435 12.49 -21.44 13.15
C GLN A 435 12.99 -20.67 14.39
N PRO A 436 12.50 -19.44 14.66
CA PRO A 436 12.97 -18.60 15.78
C PRO A 436 12.76 -19.21 17.17
N ASP A 437 11.80 -20.12 17.31
CA ASP A 437 11.46 -20.76 18.59
C ASP A 437 12.57 -21.69 19.14
N GLN A 438 13.58 -22.04 18.32
CA GLN A 438 14.74 -22.81 18.72
C GLN A 438 15.80 -21.96 19.47
N LEU A 439 15.66 -20.65 19.48
CA LEU A 439 16.56 -19.69 20.18
C LEU A 439 16.15 -19.48 21.65
N ARG A 440 15.92 -20.55 22.41
CA ARG A 440 15.64 -20.41 23.85
C ARG A 440 16.91 -20.58 24.67
N LEU A 441 17.02 -19.87 25.83
CA LEU A 441 17.99 -20.18 26.85
C LEU A 441 17.78 -21.62 27.33
N GLY A 442 18.80 -22.44 27.23
CA GLY A 442 18.75 -23.84 27.58
C GLY A 442 19.76 -24.63 26.76
N GLY A 443 20.19 -25.77 27.26
CA GLY A 443 21.12 -26.63 26.58
C GLY A 443 20.55 -28.02 26.37
N GLU A 444 20.97 -28.67 25.30
CA GLU A 444 20.74 -30.08 25.02
C GLU A 444 22.02 -30.90 25.17
N VAL A 445 21.88 -32.17 25.55
CA VAL A 445 23.04 -33.08 25.59
C VAL A 445 23.20 -33.75 24.23
N LYS A 446 24.36 -33.50 23.59
CA LYS A 446 24.64 -34.02 22.26
C LYS A 446 26.06 -34.59 22.15
N THR A 447 26.26 -35.58 21.29
CA THR A 447 27.61 -36.07 20.96
C THR A 447 28.15 -35.20 19.84
N MET A 448 29.27 -34.54 20.09
CA MET A 448 29.82 -33.52 19.18
C MET A 448 31.32 -33.70 19.02
N THR A 449 31.88 -33.06 17.99
CA THR A 449 33.33 -32.98 17.81
C THR A 449 33.79 -31.53 18.01
N PHE A 450 34.88 -31.36 18.72
CA PHE A 450 35.49 -30.08 19.10
C PHE A 450 36.87 -29.97 18.50
N LEU A 451 37.21 -28.77 18.05
CA LEU A 451 38.54 -28.42 17.55
C LEU A 451 39.04 -27.18 18.31
N PHE A 452 40.26 -27.29 18.82
CA PHE A 452 41.02 -26.15 19.29
C PHE A 452 42.25 -26.01 18.40
N CYS A 453 42.51 -24.79 17.95
CA CYS A 453 43.66 -24.47 17.13
C CYS A 453 44.35 -23.22 17.68
N ASP A 454 45.67 -23.33 18.06
CA ASP A 454 46.43 -22.25 18.65
C ASP A 454 47.76 -22.04 17.94
N ILE A 455 48.28 -20.81 17.92
CA ILE A 455 49.57 -20.48 17.30
C ILE A 455 50.69 -20.89 18.21
N ARG A 456 51.58 -21.74 17.73
CA ARG A 456 52.74 -22.15 18.51
C ARG A 456 53.78 -21.05 18.71
N GLY A 457 54.05 -20.74 19.97
CA GLY A 457 55.02 -19.72 20.28
C GLY A 457 54.60 -18.32 19.88
N PHE A 458 53.34 -18.00 20.10
CA PHE A 458 52.77 -16.70 19.78
C PHE A 458 53.49 -15.53 20.50
N THR A 459 53.98 -15.76 21.73
CA THR A 459 54.69 -14.72 22.52
C THR A 459 55.86 -14.09 21.77
N PRO A 460 56.85 -14.85 21.24
CA PRO A 460 57.92 -14.26 20.44
C PRO A 460 57.42 -13.55 19.17
N ILE A 461 56.32 -14.02 18.57
CA ILE A 461 55.72 -13.36 17.40
C ILE A 461 55.11 -12.03 17.80
N SER A 462 54.35 -11.98 18.90
CA SER A 462 53.72 -10.75 19.40
C SER A 462 54.75 -9.70 19.88
N GLU A 463 55.88 -10.15 20.39
CA GLU A 463 56.98 -9.26 20.80
C GLU A 463 57.56 -8.46 19.63
N LEU A 464 57.55 -9.00 18.39
CA LEU A 464 57.96 -8.26 17.19
C LEU A 464 57.05 -7.06 16.86
N PHE A 465 55.88 -7.01 17.47
CA PHE A 465 54.86 -5.99 17.24
C PHE A 465 54.60 -5.10 18.47
N ASN A 466 55.47 -5.10 19.49
CA ASN A 466 55.30 -4.31 20.72
C ASN A 466 55.00 -2.84 20.44
N ASP A 467 55.64 -2.27 19.42
CA ASP A 467 55.47 -0.87 19.02
C ASP A 467 54.42 -0.69 17.86
N ASP A 468 53.79 -1.77 17.42
CA ASP A 468 52.82 -1.75 16.31
C ASP A 468 51.58 -2.64 16.59
N PRO A 469 50.68 -2.21 17.48
CA PRO A 469 49.45 -2.98 17.81
C PRO A 469 48.55 -3.21 16.60
N GLU A 470 48.55 -2.30 15.62
CA GLU A 470 47.77 -2.44 14.38
C GLU A 470 48.31 -3.57 13.50
N GLY A 471 49.64 -3.66 13.38
CA GLY A 471 50.33 -4.75 12.69
C GLY A 471 50.06 -6.10 13.32
N LEU A 472 50.07 -6.20 14.67
CA LEU A 472 49.69 -7.43 15.38
C LEU A 472 48.24 -7.83 15.09
N THR A 473 47.32 -6.89 15.13
CA THR A 473 45.92 -7.14 14.83
C THR A 473 45.73 -7.63 13.36
N LYS A 474 46.47 -7.02 12.42
CA LYS A 474 46.49 -7.45 11.02
C LYS A 474 47.00 -8.88 10.87
N LEU A 475 48.12 -9.21 11.58
CA LEU A 475 48.68 -10.57 11.54
C LEU A 475 47.69 -11.59 12.06
N ILE A 476 47.04 -11.34 13.20
CA ILE A 476 46.02 -12.23 13.79
C ILE A 476 44.85 -12.38 12.82
N ASN A 477 44.32 -11.30 12.26
CA ASN A 477 43.19 -11.36 11.32
C ASN A 477 43.54 -12.09 10.02
N ASN A 478 44.81 -11.93 9.52
CA ASN A 478 45.27 -12.66 8.33
C ASN A 478 45.41 -14.17 8.58
N PHE A 479 45.59 -14.59 9.84
CA PHE A 479 45.56 -15.97 10.26
C PHE A 479 44.15 -16.46 10.52
N LEU A 480 43.35 -15.74 11.34
CA LEU A 480 42.03 -16.18 11.77
C LEU A 480 41.02 -16.30 10.59
N THR A 481 41.07 -15.35 9.65
CA THR A 481 40.10 -15.32 8.54
C THR A 481 40.10 -16.59 7.69
N PRO A 482 41.20 -17.01 7.07
CA PRO A 482 41.22 -18.22 6.25
C PRO A 482 40.96 -19.49 7.04
N MET A 483 41.39 -19.56 8.32
CA MET A 483 41.10 -20.71 9.18
C MET A 483 39.61 -20.82 9.49
N THR A 484 38.96 -19.68 9.79
CA THR A 484 37.54 -19.60 10.01
C THR A 484 36.73 -20.01 8.78
N ASP A 485 37.13 -19.50 7.61
CA ASP A 485 36.45 -19.83 6.34
C ASP A 485 36.48 -21.33 6.07
N ILE A 486 37.60 -22.01 6.37
CA ILE A 486 37.73 -23.46 6.24
C ILE A 486 36.76 -24.19 7.20
N ILE A 487 36.76 -23.79 8.48
CA ILE A 487 35.87 -24.38 9.49
C ILE A 487 34.41 -24.26 9.10
N LEU A 488 33.98 -23.05 8.71
CA LEU A 488 32.60 -22.77 8.27
C LEU A 488 32.24 -23.56 7.00
N LYS A 489 33.15 -23.63 6.02
CA LYS A 489 32.96 -24.39 4.77
C LYS A 489 32.81 -25.90 5.01
N LYS A 490 33.43 -26.42 6.06
CA LYS A 490 33.29 -27.82 6.49
C LYS A 490 32.14 -28.05 7.46
N GLY A 491 31.20 -27.11 7.59
CA GLY A 491 30.01 -27.24 8.42
C GLY A 491 30.27 -27.05 9.92
N GLY A 492 31.43 -26.53 10.32
CA GLY A 492 31.75 -26.20 11.69
C GLY A 492 31.09 -24.90 12.16
N THR A 493 30.90 -24.78 13.45
CA THR A 493 30.45 -23.58 14.16
C THR A 493 31.61 -23.02 14.96
N ILE A 494 31.91 -21.73 14.81
CA ILE A 494 32.88 -21.05 15.65
C ILE A 494 32.24 -20.72 17.00
N ASP A 495 32.79 -21.21 18.09
CA ASP A 495 32.38 -20.82 19.43
C ASP A 495 32.93 -19.42 19.79
N LYS A 496 34.24 -19.30 19.84
CA LYS A 496 34.91 -18.04 20.15
C LYS A 496 36.38 -18.04 19.73
N TYR A 497 36.95 -16.85 19.69
CA TYR A 497 38.38 -16.64 19.62
C TYR A 497 38.90 -16.29 21.00
N MET A 498 40.02 -16.90 21.41
CA MET A 498 40.70 -16.64 22.68
C MET A 498 42.12 -16.17 22.37
N GLY A 499 42.25 -14.89 21.98
CA GLY A 499 43.51 -14.36 21.43
C GLY A 499 43.76 -14.91 20.04
N ASP A 500 44.81 -15.72 19.89
CA ASP A 500 45.18 -16.43 18.68
C ASP A 500 44.61 -17.85 18.59
N CYS A 501 43.88 -18.31 19.62
CA CYS A 501 43.25 -19.60 19.66
C CYS A 501 41.84 -19.54 19.05
N ILE A 502 41.50 -20.51 18.17
CA ILE A 502 40.19 -20.76 17.62
C ILE A 502 39.55 -21.95 18.34
N MET A 503 38.33 -21.77 18.85
CA MET A 503 37.47 -22.83 19.32
C MET A 503 36.31 -23.04 18.37
N ALA A 504 36.16 -24.26 17.89
CA ALA A 504 35.08 -24.63 16.97
C ALA A 504 34.48 -26.01 17.31
N PHE A 505 33.29 -26.25 16.85
CA PHE A 505 32.60 -27.54 17.05
C PHE A 505 31.70 -27.90 15.87
N TRP A 506 31.35 -29.19 15.76
CA TRP A 506 30.46 -29.78 14.75
C TRP A 506 29.33 -30.57 15.38
N ASN A 507 28.27 -30.81 14.64
CA ASN A 507 27.02 -31.47 15.02
C ASN A 507 26.09 -30.59 15.87
N ALA A 508 26.27 -29.29 15.83
CA ALA A 508 25.34 -28.31 16.38
C ALA A 508 25.57 -26.94 15.72
N PRO A 509 24.51 -26.12 15.58
CA PRO A 509 23.12 -26.37 15.92
C PRO A 509 22.40 -27.29 14.92
N LEU A 510 23.00 -27.65 13.81
CA LEU A 510 22.50 -28.65 12.87
C LEU A 510 23.09 -30.01 13.17
N ASP A 511 22.29 -31.07 12.93
CA ASP A 511 22.78 -32.43 12.94
C ASP A 511 23.73 -32.69 11.79
N ASP A 512 24.90 -33.22 12.12
CA ASP A 512 25.92 -33.62 11.18
C ASP A 512 26.40 -35.02 11.54
N PRO A 513 25.92 -36.06 10.85
CA PRO A 513 26.34 -37.45 11.10
C PRO A 513 27.86 -37.66 10.94
N ASP A 514 28.49 -36.86 10.07
CA ASP A 514 29.91 -36.97 9.72
C ASP A 514 30.77 -35.93 10.46
N HIS A 515 30.27 -35.39 11.58
CA HIS A 515 30.88 -34.29 12.34
C HIS A 515 32.37 -34.52 12.68
N ALA A 516 32.75 -35.76 13.02
CA ALA A 516 34.14 -36.09 13.34
C ALA A 516 35.02 -36.03 12.09
N ARG A 517 34.51 -36.51 10.95
CA ARG A 517 35.21 -36.47 9.68
C ARG A 517 35.40 -35.03 9.20
N HIS A 518 34.36 -34.22 9.24
CA HIS A 518 34.43 -32.82 8.84
C HIS A 518 35.42 -32.01 9.67
N ALA A 519 35.51 -32.28 10.98
CA ALA A 519 36.48 -31.65 11.83
C ALA A 519 37.94 -31.99 11.47
N VAL A 520 38.19 -33.28 11.14
CA VAL A 520 39.53 -33.74 10.69
C VAL A 520 39.88 -33.22 9.31
N ASP A 521 38.91 -33.18 8.39
CA ASP A 521 39.09 -32.59 7.07
C ASP A 521 39.38 -31.09 7.17
N ALA A 522 38.74 -30.36 8.10
CA ALA A 522 39.01 -28.97 8.38
C ALA A 522 40.45 -28.76 8.85
N ALA A 523 40.90 -29.54 9.84
CA ALA A 523 42.28 -29.48 10.35
C ALA A 523 43.31 -29.74 9.24
N THR A 524 43.03 -30.74 8.39
CA THR A 524 43.91 -31.06 7.27
C THR A 524 44.00 -29.92 6.24
N GLU A 525 42.86 -29.29 5.92
CA GLU A 525 42.82 -28.15 5.01
C GLU A 525 43.44 -26.90 5.61
N MET A 526 43.28 -26.66 6.94
CA MET A 526 43.92 -25.58 7.67
C MET A 526 45.45 -25.66 7.60
N HIS A 527 46.03 -26.85 7.75
CA HIS A 527 47.48 -27.03 7.58
C HIS A 527 47.96 -26.72 6.16
N LYS A 528 47.18 -27.06 5.16
CA LYS A 528 47.51 -26.74 3.77
C LYS A 528 47.45 -25.23 3.50
N GLU A 529 46.40 -24.59 3.97
CA GLU A 529 46.21 -23.14 3.82
C GLU A 529 47.28 -22.34 4.57
N LEU A 530 47.75 -22.84 5.72
CA LEU A 530 48.79 -22.20 6.52
C LEU A 530 50.09 -21.96 5.73
N ILE A 531 50.38 -22.81 4.74
CA ILE A 531 51.50 -22.63 3.84
C ILE A 531 51.34 -21.34 3.03
N ALA A 532 50.14 -21.11 2.49
CA ALA A 532 49.81 -19.90 1.73
C ALA A 532 49.80 -18.66 2.62
N VAL A 533 49.25 -18.78 3.83
CA VAL A 533 49.23 -17.71 4.84
C VAL A 533 50.67 -17.29 5.18
N ASN A 534 51.56 -18.25 5.48
CA ASN A 534 52.95 -17.97 5.77
C ASN A 534 53.70 -17.31 4.60
N SER A 535 53.41 -17.73 3.35
CA SER A 535 53.98 -17.08 2.18
C SER A 535 53.59 -15.62 2.06
N LYS A 536 52.32 -15.30 2.31
CA LYS A 536 51.79 -13.91 2.33
C LYS A 536 52.41 -13.08 3.45
N LEU A 537 52.50 -13.65 4.65
CA LEU A 537 53.09 -12.98 5.82
C LEU A 537 54.58 -12.69 5.62
N LYS A 538 55.29 -13.63 5.02
CA LYS A 538 56.72 -13.46 4.67
C LYS A 538 56.91 -12.29 3.71
N HIS A 539 56.10 -12.22 2.63
CA HIS A 539 56.16 -11.11 1.67
C HIS A 539 55.89 -9.74 2.35
N SER A 540 54.86 -9.70 3.20
CA SER A 540 54.49 -8.48 3.95
C SER A 540 55.58 -8.07 4.95
N ALA A 541 56.27 -9.01 5.58
CA ALA A 541 57.39 -8.76 6.46
C ALA A 541 58.58 -8.18 5.68
N GLU A 542 58.93 -8.76 4.53
CA GLU A 542 59.96 -8.28 3.63
C GLU A 542 59.70 -6.84 3.17
N GLU A 543 58.48 -6.53 2.78
CA GLU A 543 58.08 -5.16 2.40
C GLU A 543 58.20 -4.15 3.55
N SER A 544 57.94 -4.62 4.78
CA SER A 544 57.99 -3.79 5.99
C SER A 544 59.38 -3.73 6.66
N GLY A 545 60.38 -4.44 6.13
CA GLY A 545 61.72 -4.54 6.68
C GLY A 545 61.78 -5.23 8.05
N ARG A 546 60.86 -6.14 8.35
CA ARG A 546 60.76 -6.87 9.61
C ARG A 546 61.24 -8.32 9.46
N ASP A 547 61.68 -8.90 10.57
CA ASP A 547 61.92 -10.33 10.62
C ASP A 547 60.62 -11.12 10.52
N HIS A 548 60.68 -12.23 9.78
CA HIS A 548 59.54 -13.13 9.63
C HIS A 548 59.74 -14.40 10.45
N ILE A 549 58.80 -14.66 11.37
CA ILE A 549 58.71 -15.94 12.07
C ILE A 549 57.49 -16.68 11.44
N PRO A 550 57.70 -17.87 10.85
CA PRO A 550 56.60 -18.61 10.26
C PRO A 550 55.62 -19.08 11.33
N ILE A 551 54.32 -18.86 11.09
CA ILE A 551 53.27 -19.33 11.97
C ILE A 551 53.18 -20.86 11.85
N ARG A 552 53.22 -21.53 12.99
CA ARG A 552 52.88 -22.95 13.15
C ARG A 552 51.74 -23.06 14.13
N VAL A 553 50.86 -24.05 13.94
CA VAL A 553 49.67 -24.26 14.78
C VAL A 553 49.73 -25.61 15.49
N GLY A 554 49.15 -25.66 16.68
CA GLY A 554 48.74 -26.89 17.32
C GLY A 554 47.25 -27.07 17.18
N ILE A 555 46.81 -28.29 16.81
CA ILE A 555 45.35 -28.60 16.69
C ILE A 555 45.05 -29.80 17.60
N GLY A 556 44.02 -29.63 18.43
CA GLY A 556 43.45 -30.71 19.24
C GLY A 556 42.01 -31.00 18.85
N ILE A 557 41.68 -32.26 18.49
CA ILE A 557 40.35 -32.69 18.09
C ILE A 557 39.86 -33.78 19.02
N ASN A 558 38.64 -33.64 19.54
CA ASN A 558 38.06 -34.67 20.36
C ASN A 558 36.53 -34.76 20.17
N THR A 559 35.99 -35.96 20.24
CA THR A 559 34.57 -36.26 20.13
C THR A 559 34.01 -36.72 21.46
N GLY A 560 32.84 -36.24 21.85
CA GLY A 560 32.18 -36.73 23.08
C GLY A 560 30.88 -36.03 23.39
N LYS A 561 30.22 -36.48 24.46
CA LYS A 561 29.01 -35.86 24.96
C LYS A 561 29.28 -34.51 25.62
N CYS A 562 28.50 -33.52 25.31
CA CYS A 562 28.52 -32.22 25.93
C CYS A 562 27.12 -31.63 26.01
N VAL A 563 26.97 -30.55 26.73
CA VAL A 563 25.79 -29.67 26.69
C VAL A 563 26.08 -28.55 25.67
N VAL A 564 25.19 -28.36 24.71
CA VAL A 564 25.26 -27.28 23.72
C VAL A 564 24.00 -26.44 23.79
N GLY A 565 24.12 -25.14 23.66
CA GLY A 565 22.99 -24.22 23.67
C GLY A 565 23.38 -22.78 24.00
N ASN A 566 22.36 -21.94 24.20
CA ASN A 566 22.57 -20.54 24.59
C ASN A 566 22.95 -20.47 26.08
N MET A 567 24.18 -20.10 26.37
CA MET A 567 24.76 -20.04 27.70
C MET A 567 25.17 -18.63 28.06
N GLY A 568 24.82 -18.16 29.23
CA GLY A 568 25.17 -16.83 29.73
C GLY A 568 24.11 -16.25 30.65
N SER A 569 24.06 -14.93 30.71
CA SER A 569 23.04 -14.19 31.45
C SER A 569 21.92 -13.73 30.52
N ASP A 570 20.81 -13.25 31.09
CA ASP A 570 19.70 -12.65 30.31
C ASP A 570 20.11 -11.46 29.45
N GLN A 571 21.24 -10.79 29.79
CA GLN A 571 21.75 -9.63 29.07
C GLN A 571 22.82 -9.98 28.03
N ARG A 572 23.52 -11.09 28.20
CA ARG A 572 24.57 -11.54 27.31
C ARG A 572 24.68 -13.05 27.35
N PHE A 573 24.42 -13.68 26.25
CA PHE A 573 24.58 -15.11 26.06
C PHE A 573 25.31 -15.41 24.74
N ASP A 574 26.05 -16.49 24.74
CA ASP A 574 26.73 -17.02 23.57
C ASP A 574 26.18 -18.45 23.30
N TYR A 575 26.07 -18.82 22.03
CA TYR A 575 25.80 -20.22 21.68
C TYR A 575 27.08 -21.00 21.81
N SER A 576 27.19 -21.81 22.85
CA SER A 576 28.44 -22.41 23.26
C SER A 576 28.23 -23.85 23.75
N VAL A 577 29.37 -24.51 24.09
CA VAL A 577 29.41 -25.91 24.53
C VAL A 577 30.07 -26.04 25.88
N LEU A 578 29.57 -26.94 26.72
CA LEU A 578 30.12 -27.24 28.05
C LEU A 578 30.21 -28.76 28.27
N GLY A 579 31.40 -29.25 28.58
CA GLY A 579 31.57 -30.66 28.85
C GLY A 579 33.05 -31.08 28.99
N ASP A 580 33.27 -32.23 29.60
CA ASP A 580 34.63 -32.74 29.75
C ASP A 580 35.30 -33.12 28.43
N ALA A 581 34.50 -33.48 27.41
CA ALA A 581 34.98 -33.76 26.04
C ALA A 581 35.56 -32.50 25.36
N VAL A 582 35.01 -31.32 25.66
CA VAL A 582 35.50 -30.03 25.17
C VAL A 582 36.88 -29.71 25.79
N ASN A 583 36.96 -29.87 27.13
CA ASN A 583 38.21 -29.64 27.86
C ASN A 583 39.31 -30.61 27.42
N LEU A 584 38.94 -31.83 27.01
CA LEU A 584 39.93 -32.75 26.51
C LEU A 584 40.48 -32.29 25.15
N ALA A 585 39.68 -31.78 24.24
CA ALA A 585 40.18 -31.24 22.98
C ALA A 585 41.17 -30.10 23.17
N ALA A 586 40.90 -29.17 24.09
CA ALA A 586 41.80 -28.09 24.45
C ALA A 586 43.15 -28.62 25.03
N ARG A 587 43.10 -29.65 25.86
CA ARG A 587 44.30 -30.28 26.39
C ARG A 587 45.10 -31.04 25.33
N LEU A 588 44.46 -31.67 24.39
CA LEU A 588 45.10 -32.33 23.25
C LEU A 588 45.84 -31.33 22.37
N GLU A 589 45.24 -30.16 22.13
CA GLU A 589 45.95 -29.07 21.46
C GLU A 589 47.27 -28.73 22.17
N GLY A 590 47.21 -28.43 23.48
CA GLY A 590 48.40 -28.08 24.27
C GLY A 590 49.49 -29.18 24.27
N GLN A 591 49.12 -30.45 24.13
CA GLN A 591 50.07 -31.55 24.04
C GLN A 591 50.76 -31.66 22.66
N SER A 592 50.19 -31.06 21.62
CA SER A 592 50.74 -31.12 20.26
C SER A 592 52.19 -30.64 20.20
N LYS A 593 52.54 -29.62 20.99
CA LYS A 593 53.90 -29.12 21.13
C LYS A 593 54.85 -30.13 21.78
N SER A 594 54.35 -30.79 22.83
CA SER A 594 55.18 -31.75 23.61
C SER A 594 55.53 -32.97 22.76
N TYR A 595 54.62 -33.47 21.97
CA TYR A 595 54.84 -34.61 21.09
C TYR A 595 55.46 -34.24 19.73
N GLY A 596 55.59 -32.94 19.42
CA GLY A 596 56.20 -32.45 18.17
C GLY A 596 55.37 -32.77 16.92
N VAL A 597 54.02 -32.96 17.09
CA VAL A 597 53.05 -33.22 16.00
C VAL A 597 52.09 -32.05 15.91
N ASP A 598 51.59 -31.77 14.73
CA ASP A 598 50.75 -30.58 14.52
C ASP A 598 49.28 -30.81 14.92
N THR A 599 48.75 -32.03 14.76
CA THR A 599 47.37 -32.37 15.17
C THR A 599 47.35 -33.59 16.08
N ILE A 600 46.66 -33.47 17.23
CA ILE A 600 46.34 -34.59 18.13
C ILE A 600 44.85 -34.85 18.18
N ILE A 601 44.50 -36.13 18.05
CA ILE A 601 43.09 -36.58 17.98
C ILE A 601 42.80 -37.52 19.14
N GLY A 602 41.64 -37.33 19.79
CA GLY A 602 41.14 -38.19 20.81
C GLY A 602 40.53 -39.51 20.26
N PRO A 603 40.39 -40.53 21.14
CA PRO A 603 40.08 -41.89 20.73
C PRO A 603 38.69 -41.99 20.07
N LYS A 604 37.69 -41.29 20.60
CA LYS A 604 36.33 -41.33 20.05
C LYS A 604 36.24 -40.68 18.69
N THR A 605 37.08 -39.69 18.37
CA THR A 605 37.17 -39.12 17.04
C THR A 605 37.69 -40.15 16.05
N VAL A 606 38.75 -40.91 16.44
CA VAL A 606 39.32 -41.97 15.60
C VAL A 606 38.33 -43.07 15.32
N GLU A 607 37.48 -43.44 16.26
CA GLU A 607 36.41 -44.41 16.10
C GLU A 607 35.38 -44.02 15.00
N HIS A 608 35.19 -42.72 14.77
CA HIS A 608 34.25 -42.19 13.79
C HIS A 608 34.87 -41.92 12.42
N ILE A 609 36.21 -41.99 12.25
CA ILE A 609 36.93 -41.69 11.02
C ILE A 609 37.70 -42.92 10.49
N THR A 610 37.02 -44.04 10.31
CA THR A 610 37.62 -45.34 9.96
C THR A 610 38.40 -45.35 8.63
N ASP A 611 38.19 -44.37 7.78
CA ASP A 611 38.83 -44.21 6.48
C ASP A 611 40.12 -43.34 6.51
N ILE A 612 40.41 -42.71 7.67
CA ILE A 612 41.63 -41.91 7.87
C ILE A 612 42.59 -42.68 8.77
N GLU A 613 43.77 -42.91 8.27
CA GLU A 613 44.81 -43.59 9.04
C GLU A 613 45.52 -42.65 10.03
N CYS A 614 45.42 -42.96 11.30
CA CYS A 614 46.07 -42.24 12.40
C CYS A 614 47.18 -43.07 13.03
N LEU A 615 48.23 -42.42 13.53
CA LEU A 615 49.31 -43.01 14.25
C LEU A 615 49.05 -42.87 15.77
N GLU A 616 49.00 -43.97 16.52
CA GLU A 616 48.90 -43.88 17.96
C GLU A 616 50.18 -43.26 18.53
N LEU A 617 50.08 -42.20 19.31
CA LEU A 617 51.18 -41.46 19.88
C LEU A 617 51.52 -41.99 21.28
N ASP A 618 50.51 -42.09 22.16
CA ASP A 618 50.71 -42.45 23.57
C ASP A 618 49.39 -42.80 24.28
N LEU A 619 49.54 -43.24 25.56
CA LEU A 619 48.47 -43.38 26.53
C LEU A 619 48.67 -42.36 27.63
N LEU A 620 47.89 -41.29 27.61
CA LEU A 620 48.11 -40.08 28.41
C LEU A 620 47.12 -39.97 29.56
N ALA A 621 47.61 -39.82 30.79
CA ALA A 621 46.80 -39.36 31.91
C ALA A 621 46.81 -37.80 31.89
N VAL A 622 45.64 -37.24 31.58
CA VAL A 622 45.45 -35.79 31.56
C VAL A 622 45.10 -35.30 32.95
N LYS A 623 45.80 -34.28 33.43
CA LYS A 623 45.56 -33.73 34.77
C LYS A 623 44.07 -33.49 35.05
N GLY A 624 43.54 -34.16 36.11
CA GLY A 624 42.14 -34.08 36.53
C GLY A 624 41.20 -35.10 35.88
N LYS A 625 41.72 -36.12 35.14
CA LYS A 625 41.01 -37.34 34.80
C LYS A 625 41.59 -38.56 35.52
N SER A 626 40.68 -39.45 35.96
CA SER A 626 41.08 -40.71 36.57
C SER A 626 41.44 -41.78 35.54
N GLU A 627 41.02 -41.62 34.26
CA GLU A 627 41.24 -42.57 33.19
C GLU A 627 42.25 -42.01 32.18
N ALA A 628 43.21 -42.86 31.81
CA ALA A 628 44.18 -42.56 30.76
C ALA A 628 43.50 -42.58 29.36
N VAL A 629 43.87 -41.65 28.50
CA VAL A 629 43.27 -41.46 27.15
C VAL A 629 44.32 -41.80 26.10
N ARG A 630 44.02 -42.66 25.14
CA ARG A 630 44.86 -42.89 23.97
C ARG A 630 44.77 -41.68 23.05
N ILE A 631 45.92 -41.20 22.56
CA ILE A 631 46.04 -40.06 21.68
C ILE A 631 46.68 -40.47 20.36
N TYR A 632 46.20 -39.84 19.28
CA TYR A 632 46.63 -40.19 17.92
C TYR A 632 47.01 -38.90 17.16
N GLY A 633 47.90 -39.08 16.15
CA GLY A 633 48.32 -37.97 15.27
C GLY A 633 47.95 -38.25 13.79
N LEU A 634 47.72 -37.18 13.04
CA LEU A 634 47.44 -37.22 11.59
C LEU A 634 48.75 -37.27 10.75
N ILE A 635 49.72 -38.03 11.21
CA ILE A 635 51.11 -38.05 10.68
C ILE A 635 51.19 -38.29 9.17
N LYS A 636 50.36 -39.19 8.62
CA LYS A 636 50.35 -39.52 7.19
C LYS A 636 50.08 -38.27 6.33
N SER A 637 49.04 -37.51 6.65
CA SER A 637 48.65 -36.30 5.93
C SER A 637 49.57 -35.12 6.18
N GLU A 638 50.00 -34.92 7.45
CA GLU A 638 50.88 -33.81 7.83
C GLU A 638 52.28 -33.91 7.19
N LEU A 639 52.79 -35.12 7.12
CA LEU A 639 54.12 -35.36 6.57
C LEU A 639 54.11 -35.82 5.10
N ASN A 640 52.93 -35.90 4.46
CA ASN A 640 52.73 -36.40 3.07
C ASN A 640 53.44 -37.75 2.85
N LEU A 641 53.27 -38.71 3.78
CA LEU A 641 53.84 -40.03 3.67
C LEU A 641 53.11 -40.88 2.62
N THR A 642 53.88 -41.71 1.88
CA THR A 642 53.27 -42.75 1.01
C THR A 642 52.65 -43.82 1.90
N ASP A 643 51.70 -44.59 1.33
CA ASP A 643 51.03 -45.68 2.06
C ASP A 643 52.03 -46.69 2.62
N ASP A 644 53.01 -47.09 1.84
CA ASP A 644 54.05 -48.07 2.26
C ASP A 644 54.90 -47.53 3.38
N SER A 645 55.33 -46.23 3.30
CA SER A 645 56.15 -45.61 4.34
C SER A 645 55.39 -45.45 5.63
N PHE A 646 54.08 -45.06 5.54
CA PHE A 646 53.23 -44.91 6.70
C PHE A 646 52.92 -46.26 7.34
N GLN A 647 52.63 -47.32 6.60
CA GLN A 647 52.34 -48.65 7.15
C GLN A 647 53.59 -49.23 7.85
N ALA A 648 54.78 -49.07 7.25
CA ALA A 648 56.03 -49.49 7.90
C ALA A 648 56.28 -48.78 9.24
N LEU A 649 56.01 -47.44 9.27
CA LEU A 649 56.14 -46.66 10.49
C LEU A 649 55.09 -47.07 11.52
N LYS A 650 53.82 -47.26 11.12
CA LYS A 650 52.68 -47.62 11.99
C LYS A 650 52.88 -48.97 12.64
N GLU A 651 53.36 -49.98 11.89
CA GLU A 651 53.70 -51.31 12.38
C GLU A 651 54.79 -51.24 13.43
N ARG A 652 55.88 -50.56 13.16
CA ARG A 652 57.01 -50.44 14.14
C ARG A 652 56.66 -49.60 15.34
N ASN A 653 55.80 -48.55 15.15
CA ASN A 653 55.33 -47.79 16.27
C ASN A 653 54.39 -48.62 17.19
N THR A 654 53.51 -49.44 16.59
CA THR A 654 52.69 -50.38 17.34
C THR A 654 53.51 -51.35 18.12
N ASP A 655 54.54 -51.96 17.51
CA ASP A 655 55.49 -52.85 18.17
C ASP A 655 56.22 -52.17 19.36
N MET A 656 56.61 -50.91 19.15
CA MET A 656 57.24 -50.08 20.18
C MET A 656 56.32 -49.86 21.38
N LEU A 657 55.06 -49.45 21.14
CA LEU A 657 54.09 -49.16 22.19
C LEU A 657 53.69 -50.45 22.96
N VAL A 658 53.55 -51.58 22.27
CA VAL A 658 53.27 -52.87 22.89
C VAL A 658 54.47 -53.31 23.76
N ALA A 659 55.68 -53.21 23.28
CA ALA A 659 56.88 -53.54 24.02
C ALA A 659 57.06 -52.59 25.23
N TYR A 660 56.81 -51.28 25.06
CA TYR A 660 56.89 -50.27 26.10
C TYR A 660 55.87 -50.58 27.23
N ARG A 661 54.62 -50.81 26.88
CA ARG A 661 53.56 -51.15 27.85
C ARG A 661 53.79 -52.52 28.53
N GLY A 662 54.45 -53.43 27.83
CA GLY A 662 54.85 -54.75 28.36
C GLY A 662 56.16 -54.70 29.12
N LYS A 663 56.77 -53.55 29.40
CA LYS A 663 58.04 -53.40 30.13
C LYS A 663 59.22 -54.08 29.47
N LYS A 664 59.15 -54.37 28.13
CA LYS A 664 60.23 -54.95 27.35
C LYS A 664 61.13 -53.83 26.82
N TRP A 665 61.86 -53.24 27.70
CA TRP A 665 62.61 -51.98 27.47
C TRP A 665 63.60 -52.04 26.30
N LEU A 666 64.36 -53.21 26.13
CA LEU A 666 65.29 -53.40 25.04
C LEU A 666 64.59 -53.46 23.69
N GLU A 667 63.46 -54.15 23.60
CA GLU A 667 62.63 -54.27 22.41
C GLU A 667 62.00 -52.92 22.06
N ALA A 668 61.41 -52.27 23.05
CA ALA A 668 60.85 -50.95 22.88
C ALA A 668 61.87 -49.91 22.37
N ARG A 669 63.08 -49.91 22.95
CA ARG A 669 64.19 -49.05 22.53
C ARG A 669 64.62 -49.27 21.07
N LYS A 670 64.72 -50.56 20.68
CA LYS A 670 65.05 -50.94 19.29
C LYS A 670 63.99 -50.45 18.32
N CYS A 671 62.69 -50.67 18.61
CA CYS A 671 61.59 -50.24 17.77
C CYS A 671 61.54 -48.70 17.70
N ALA A 672 61.71 -47.95 18.79
CA ALA A 672 61.75 -46.52 18.82
C ALA A 672 62.86 -45.92 17.91
N LYS A 673 64.06 -46.49 18.00
CA LYS A 673 65.19 -46.12 17.10
C LYS A 673 64.89 -46.40 15.63
N THR A 674 64.20 -47.51 15.34
CA THR A 674 63.78 -47.84 13.98
C THR A 674 62.75 -46.82 13.48
N CYS A 675 61.76 -46.47 14.29
CA CYS A 675 60.79 -45.46 13.95
C CYS A 675 61.45 -44.08 13.68
N LEU A 676 62.40 -43.71 14.50
CA LEU A 676 63.15 -42.47 14.33
C LEU A 676 63.99 -42.48 13.04
N ALA A 677 64.53 -43.63 12.67
CA ALA A 677 65.25 -43.81 11.38
C ALA A 677 64.31 -43.78 10.16
N LEU A 678 63.09 -44.34 10.29
CA LEU A 678 62.06 -44.31 9.22
C LEU A 678 61.53 -42.89 8.99
N GLU A 679 61.30 -42.14 10.08
CA GLU A 679 60.78 -40.80 9.97
C GLU A 679 61.49 -39.81 10.96
N PRO A 680 62.61 -39.22 10.54
CA PRO A 680 63.39 -38.31 11.42
C PRO A 680 62.64 -37.05 11.85
N ARG A 681 61.60 -36.62 11.10
CA ARG A 681 60.78 -35.46 11.46
C ARG A 681 59.99 -35.67 12.74
N LEU A 682 59.78 -36.90 13.17
CA LEU A 682 59.17 -37.28 14.45
C LEU A 682 60.18 -37.43 15.60
N SER A 683 61.33 -36.77 15.48
CA SER A 683 62.44 -36.88 16.46
C SER A 683 62.00 -36.52 17.89
N ILE A 684 61.12 -35.52 18.06
CA ILE A 684 60.61 -35.12 19.39
C ILE A 684 59.77 -36.27 19.98
N LEU A 685 58.85 -36.84 19.23
CA LEU A 685 58.03 -37.97 19.68
C LEU A 685 58.90 -39.16 20.15
N TYR A 686 59.80 -39.63 19.27
CA TYR A 686 60.55 -40.84 19.55
C TYR A 686 61.72 -40.59 20.55
N SER A 687 62.31 -39.41 20.60
CA SER A 687 63.27 -39.06 21.68
C SER A 687 62.58 -39.08 23.02
N GLN A 688 61.40 -38.52 23.17
CA GLN A 688 60.65 -38.53 24.40
C GLN A 688 60.30 -39.99 24.87
N HIS A 689 59.96 -40.86 23.94
CA HIS A 689 59.77 -42.27 24.26
C HIS A 689 61.07 -42.93 24.64
N LEU A 690 62.20 -42.65 23.99
CA LEU A 690 63.51 -43.20 24.31
C LEU A 690 63.97 -42.77 25.71
N ASP A 691 63.81 -41.48 26.08
CA ASP A 691 64.14 -40.96 27.40
C ASP A 691 63.32 -41.64 28.52
N ARG A 692 62.04 -41.86 28.27
CA ARG A 692 61.14 -42.58 29.21
C ARG A 692 61.54 -44.06 29.31
N ILE A 693 61.87 -44.73 28.22
CA ILE A 693 62.31 -46.12 28.17
C ILE A 693 63.61 -46.24 28.99
N GLU A 694 64.56 -45.33 28.83
CA GLU A 694 65.81 -45.32 29.52
C GLU A 694 65.61 -45.07 31.04
N LYS A 695 64.76 -44.13 31.42
CA LYS A 695 64.42 -43.86 32.80
C LYS A 695 63.74 -45.08 33.45
N TYR A 696 62.72 -45.68 32.82
CA TYR A 696 61.98 -46.82 33.40
C TYR A 696 62.77 -48.16 33.33
N ALA A 697 63.77 -48.24 32.47
CA ALA A 697 64.74 -49.35 32.50
C ALA A 697 65.69 -49.32 33.73
N GLN A 698 65.95 -48.11 34.28
CA GLN A 698 66.73 -47.90 35.50
C GLN A 698 65.86 -47.92 36.75
N GLU A 699 64.63 -47.36 36.67
CA GLU A 699 63.72 -47.23 37.80
C GLU A 699 62.40 -47.91 37.41
N ASP A 700 62.13 -49.12 37.87
CA ASP A 700 60.88 -49.86 37.53
C ASP A 700 59.65 -49.03 37.99
N PRO A 701 58.70 -48.72 37.08
CA PRO A 701 57.52 -47.94 37.39
C PRO A 701 56.50 -48.65 38.30
N GLY A 702 56.79 -49.87 38.76
CA GLY A 702 55.89 -50.63 39.64
C GLY A 702 54.92 -51.59 38.92
N SER A 703 54.38 -52.58 39.65
CA SER A 703 53.51 -53.64 39.09
C SER A 703 52.26 -53.12 38.44
N ASP A 704 51.71 -52.05 38.96
CA ASP A 704 50.42 -51.49 38.55
C ASP A 704 50.51 -50.50 37.39
N TRP A 705 51.74 -50.28 36.86
CA TRP A 705 51.91 -49.38 35.72
C TRP A 705 51.56 -50.09 34.41
N HIS A 706 50.64 -49.46 33.65
CA HIS A 706 50.12 -50.03 32.39
C HIS A 706 50.53 -49.15 31.18
N GLY A 707 51.65 -48.48 31.24
CA GLY A 707 52.16 -47.68 30.12
C GLY A 707 51.58 -46.26 30.04
N VAL A 708 50.93 -45.80 31.11
CA VAL A 708 50.34 -44.46 31.19
C VAL A 708 51.45 -43.43 31.47
N PHE A 709 51.43 -42.35 30.66
CA PHE A 709 52.27 -41.19 30.92
C PHE A 709 51.46 -40.05 31.57
N GLU A 710 51.92 -39.55 32.69
CA GLU A 710 51.35 -38.38 33.36
C GLU A 710 51.97 -37.10 32.83
N ALA A 711 51.18 -36.24 32.19
CA ALA A 711 51.65 -34.91 31.73
C ALA A 711 51.84 -34.00 32.94
N THR A 712 53.09 -33.64 33.25
CA THR A 712 53.47 -32.76 34.38
C THR A 712 53.37 -31.26 34.02
N THR A 713 53.29 -30.89 32.72
CA THR A 713 53.19 -29.54 32.22
C THR A 713 51.76 -29.20 31.79
N LYS A 714 51.36 -27.93 32.07
CA LYS A 714 50.07 -27.37 31.58
C LYS A 714 50.14 -27.09 30.11
#